data_5ad61f5d36feb6e37780df9347973a04
#
_entry.id   5ad61f5d36feb6e37780df9347973a04
#
_cell.length_a   1.000
_cell.length_b   1.000
_cell.length_c   1.000
_cell.angle_alpha   90.00
_cell.angle_beta   90.00
_cell.angle_gamma   90.00
#
_symmetry.space_group_name_H-M   'P 1'
#
loop_
_entity.id
_entity.type
_entity.pdbx_description
1 polymer ?
#
loop_
_entity_poly.entity_id
_entity_poly.type
_entity_poly.pdbx_seq_one_letter_code
_entity_poly.pdbx_strand_id
1 'polypeptide(L)'
;MTDTLPADPATPDRLREEVRLLGSVLGDVIREAGGEDLYDRIEAVRRASVAYHRAGADTRDASELERLLAGLSSEQAVGLTHGFAVFSLLANVAEDREARRRAREAEGQGAVADDRPDTPEAALAWLSGDGVDRKAVVDILARGLISPVLTAHPSEVRRKSVLDRIAALSALLDGRGEGQGASPALRRQVFLLWATRLVRTSGLVVQDEIDTVVSFLEQVFLEAIPEHLNAWRKRLDAPELKPFLTVGSWVGGDRDGNPNVDASVMDAAFCTQTRAALGACLDSVHALGAELSLSEELVEPTLELTALSDASGDTSPHRQGEPFRRALTQIYARLAADYQAKVGAPPPRPAGFAAEPYGRPEPFVADLKVLRDALQAADARAFTDDALSRLIDRVEAFGFHLAVIDMRQNADVHERVVADLFRVAGVADDYEARDEAGRMALLRAELASRRPLFVPGASDYAEETLKERAILMAAARAIDTFGPDAIRTYIVSKTESPSDLLEVYLVLKEVGLFDPATPEACPIQAVPLFETITDLQAAPATLKALMAEPAPLALARARGVQEVMIGYSDSNKDGSYLTSTWELNHASRALRDVAREAGVGLQLFHGRGGAVGRGGGSSFAGVVAQPRGTVEGRIRVTEQGEVIANKYGEPGVARRNLDALTSGVVLASLRKESGEGPAERHGALISRLSDASMQAYRALVYETPGFIDYFRAATPISELSELKIGSRPASRSASTRIEDLRAIPWVFSWSQSRV
;
A
#
# COMPACT_ATOMS: atom_id res chain seq x y z
N MET A 1 -2.09 -30.78 22.52
CA MET A 1 -1.43 -29.53 22.14
C MET A 1 -1.59 -28.42 23.21
N THR A 2 -1.58 -28.79 24.49
CA THR A 2 -2.04 -27.86 25.55
C THR A 2 -0.93 -27.13 26.32
N ASP A 3 0.35 -27.36 26.05
CA ASP A 3 1.46 -26.80 26.87
C ASP A 3 2.56 -26.20 25.98
N THR A 4 2.18 -25.23 25.15
CA THR A 4 2.98 -24.81 23.97
C THR A 4 3.67 -23.46 24.08
N LEU A 5 3.35 -22.62 25.05
CA LEU A 5 4.10 -21.38 25.21
C LEU A 5 5.13 -21.53 26.32
N PRO A 6 6.39 -21.06 26.12
CA PRO A 6 7.31 -20.92 27.25
C PRO A 6 6.63 -20.08 28.32
N ALA A 7 6.90 -20.39 29.57
CA ALA A 7 6.44 -19.58 30.69
C ALA A 7 7.23 -18.26 30.74
N ASP A 8 7.02 -17.40 29.72
CA ASP A 8 7.41 -16.01 29.83
C ASP A 8 6.39 -15.34 30.76
N PRO A 9 6.81 -14.83 31.92
CA PRO A 9 5.90 -14.17 32.86
C PRO A 9 5.22 -12.92 32.26
N ALA A 10 5.71 -12.40 31.12
CA ALA A 10 5.11 -11.29 30.40
C ALA A 10 3.94 -11.67 29.47
N THR A 11 3.71 -12.97 29.22
CA THR A 11 2.60 -13.41 28.36
C THR A 11 1.29 -13.46 29.17
N PRO A 12 0.23 -12.73 28.75
CA PRO A 12 -1.06 -12.74 29.45
C PRO A 12 -1.69 -14.12 29.53
N ASP A 13 -2.35 -14.42 30.65
CA ASP A 13 -3.01 -15.70 30.87
C ASP A 13 -4.12 -15.94 29.81
N ARG A 14 -4.83 -14.89 29.39
CA ARG A 14 -5.86 -14.95 28.35
C ARG A 14 -5.32 -15.42 27.00
N LEU A 15 -4.17 -14.91 26.56
CA LEU A 15 -3.54 -15.36 25.32
C LEU A 15 -3.18 -16.84 25.41
N ARG A 16 -2.61 -17.27 26.54
CA ARG A 16 -2.29 -18.69 26.76
C ARG A 16 -3.53 -19.58 26.71
N GLU A 17 -4.65 -19.14 27.30
CA GLU A 17 -5.91 -19.88 27.29
C GLU A 17 -6.48 -20.00 25.87
N GLU A 18 -6.44 -18.93 25.07
CA GLU A 18 -6.93 -18.96 23.68
C GLU A 18 -6.07 -19.86 22.79
N VAL A 19 -4.75 -19.77 22.88
CA VAL A 19 -3.85 -20.67 22.13
C VAL A 19 -4.06 -22.13 22.54
N ARG A 20 -4.25 -22.42 23.85
CA ARG A 20 -4.58 -23.77 24.32
C ARG A 20 -5.90 -24.26 23.76
N LEU A 21 -6.95 -23.43 23.80
CA LEU A 21 -8.26 -23.77 23.26
C LEU A 21 -8.17 -24.14 21.78
N LEU A 22 -7.58 -23.24 20.98
CA LEU A 22 -7.44 -23.44 19.54
C LEU A 22 -6.57 -24.65 19.21
N GLY A 23 -5.47 -24.86 19.95
CA GLY A 23 -4.63 -26.03 19.82
C GLY A 23 -5.33 -27.34 20.20
N SER A 24 -6.20 -27.32 21.22
CA SER A 24 -7.01 -28.48 21.59
C SER A 24 -8.03 -28.84 20.51
N VAL A 25 -8.75 -27.82 19.99
CA VAL A 25 -9.72 -28.00 18.90
C VAL A 25 -9.04 -28.53 17.63
N LEU A 26 -7.86 -27.99 17.29
CA LEU A 26 -7.09 -28.49 16.17
C LEU A 26 -6.63 -29.93 16.37
N GLY A 27 -6.19 -30.29 17.60
CA GLY A 27 -5.82 -31.68 17.94
C GLY A 27 -6.96 -32.64 17.71
N ASP A 28 -8.17 -32.30 18.13
CA ASP A 28 -9.37 -33.12 17.90
C ASP A 28 -9.70 -33.23 16.40
N VAL A 29 -9.59 -32.13 15.65
CA VAL A 29 -9.80 -32.13 14.21
C VAL A 29 -8.77 -33.01 13.50
N ILE A 30 -7.48 -32.95 13.88
CA ILE A 30 -6.45 -33.80 13.29
C ILE A 30 -6.70 -35.26 13.55
N ARG A 31 -7.10 -35.66 14.78
CA ARG A 31 -7.44 -37.06 15.10
C ARG A 31 -8.57 -37.59 14.23
N GLU A 32 -9.64 -36.80 14.09
CA GLU A 32 -10.83 -37.24 13.36
C GLU A 32 -10.63 -37.22 11.82
N ALA A 33 -9.95 -36.19 11.29
CA ALA A 33 -9.82 -36.02 9.85
C ALA A 33 -8.50 -36.56 9.29
N GLY A 34 -7.39 -36.48 10.07
CA GLY A 34 -6.06 -36.92 9.67
C GLY A 34 -5.63 -38.27 10.21
N GLY A 35 -6.35 -38.80 11.22
CA GLY A 35 -6.06 -40.07 11.89
C GLY A 35 -5.14 -39.92 13.10
N GLU A 36 -5.21 -40.92 14.01
CA GLU A 36 -4.45 -40.96 15.26
C GLU A 36 -2.94 -40.98 15.03
N ASP A 37 -2.45 -41.70 14.01
CA ASP A 37 -1.04 -41.78 13.67
C ASP A 37 -0.42 -40.41 13.32
N LEU A 38 -1.15 -39.56 12.58
CA LEU A 38 -0.71 -38.21 12.26
C LEU A 38 -0.68 -37.32 13.49
N TYR A 39 -1.71 -37.41 14.31
CA TYR A 39 -1.80 -36.67 15.58
C TYR A 39 -0.64 -37.03 16.51
N ASP A 40 -0.36 -38.31 16.72
CA ASP A 40 0.70 -38.79 17.60
C ASP A 40 2.10 -38.31 17.11
N ARG A 41 2.33 -38.30 15.81
CA ARG A 41 3.58 -37.78 15.23
C ARG A 41 3.74 -36.29 15.48
N ILE A 42 2.69 -35.48 15.18
CA ILE A 42 2.71 -34.05 15.42
C ILE A 42 3.00 -33.75 16.90
N GLU A 43 2.34 -34.51 17.80
CA GLU A 43 2.51 -34.30 19.23
C GLU A 43 3.89 -34.76 19.73
N ALA A 44 4.46 -35.83 19.18
CA ALA A 44 5.81 -36.29 19.49
C ALA A 44 6.87 -35.22 19.07
N VAL A 45 6.80 -34.76 17.83
CA VAL A 45 7.72 -33.70 17.31
C VAL A 45 7.57 -32.42 18.12
N ARG A 46 6.33 -32.01 18.45
CA ARG A 46 6.08 -30.85 19.30
C ARG A 46 6.72 -30.95 20.67
N ARG A 47 6.57 -32.10 21.35
CA ARG A 47 7.16 -32.33 22.68
C ARG A 47 8.67 -32.34 22.63
N ALA A 48 9.26 -33.02 21.66
CA ALA A 48 10.70 -33.06 21.47
C ALA A 48 11.26 -31.65 21.20
N SER A 49 10.60 -30.87 20.32
CA SER A 49 11.00 -29.49 20.02
C SER A 49 10.92 -28.58 21.25
N VAL A 50 9.84 -28.67 22.04
CA VAL A 50 9.70 -27.89 23.29
C VAL A 50 10.77 -28.28 24.32
N ALA A 51 11.08 -29.57 24.47
CA ALA A 51 12.15 -30.06 25.36
C ALA A 51 13.51 -29.50 24.92
N TYR A 52 13.83 -29.59 23.63
CA TYR A 52 15.05 -29.08 23.04
C TYR A 52 15.28 -27.58 23.33
N HIS A 53 14.25 -26.77 23.12
CA HIS A 53 14.36 -25.32 23.34
C HIS A 53 14.36 -24.92 24.83
N ARG A 54 13.75 -25.73 25.73
CA ARG A 54 13.78 -25.48 27.18
C ARG A 54 15.10 -25.89 27.84
N ALA A 55 15.74 -26.95 27.35
CA ALA A 55 16.96 -27.51 27.93
C ALA A 55 18.26 -26.75 27.52
N GLY A 56 18.16 -25.68 26.71
CA GLY A 56 19.34 -24.93 26.29
C GLY A 56 20.26 -25.72 25.36
N ALA A 57 19.69 -26.48 24.42
CA ALA A 57 20.38 -27.27 23.41
C ALA A 57 21.20 -28.45 23.95
N ASP A 58 20.64 -29.22 24.91
CA ASP A 58 21.25 -30.50 25.31
C ASP A 58 21.25 -31.47 24.11
N THR A 59 22.39 -32.09 23.86
CA THR A 59 22.64 -32.95 22.70
C THR A 59 21.71 -34.16 22.59
N ARG A 60 21.06 -34.58 23.68
CA ARG A 60 20.11 -35.70 23.69
C ARG A 60 18.77 -35.32 23.07
N ASP A 61 18.25 -34.13 23.37
CA ASP A 61 16.98 -33.67 22.85
C ASP A 61 17.07 -33.31 21.35
N ALA A 62 18.25 -32.81 20.90
CA ALA A 62 18.55 -32.63 19.48
C ALA A 62 18.50 -33.95 18.72
N SER A 63 19.12 -35.04 19.27
CA SER A 63 19.17 -36.36 18.61
C SER A 63 17.80 -37.05 18.58
N GLU A 64 16.90 -36.78 19.52
CA GLU A 64 15.52 -37.30 19.47
C GLU A 64 14.70 -36.59 18.40
N LEU A 65 14.79 -35.26 18.30
CA LEU A 65 14.11 -34.49 17.27
C LEU A 65 14.60 -34.89 15.88
N GLU A 66 15.91 -35.01 15.68
CA GLU A 66 16.47 -35.49 14.43
C GLU A 66 15.98 -36.89 14.05
N ARG A 67 15.92 -37.83 15.01
CA ARG A 67 15.41 -39.19 14.80
C ARG A 67 13.94 -39.20 14.39
N LEU A 68 13.11 -38.33 15.00
CA LEU A 68 11.69 -38.21 14.65
C LEU A 68 11.49 -37.67 13.24
N LEU A 69 12.40 -36.79 12.76
CA LEU A 69 12.31 -36.15 11.44
C LEU A 69 12.98 -36.95 10.33
N ALA A 70 14.09 -37.66 10.61
CA ALA A 70 14.89 -38.36 9.60
C ALA A 70 14.19 -39.56 8.94
N GLY A 71 13.15 -40.12 9.54
CA GLY A 71 12.43 -41.28 9.03
C GLY A 71 11.10 -41.01 8.36
N LEU A 72 10.76 -39.73 8.09
CA LEU A 72 9.47 -39.36 7.54
C LEU A 72 9.39 -39.63 6.03
N SER A 73 8.29 -40.27 5.59
CA SER A 73 7.93 -40.25 4.17
C SER A 73 7.50 -38.83 3.75
N SER A 74 7.52 -38.55 2.44
CA SER A 74 7.05 -37.26 1.92
C SER A 74 5.61 -36.93 2.36
N GLU A 75 4.72 -37.92 2.38
CA GLU A 75 3.34 -37.75 2.82
C GLU A 75 3.26 -37.39 4.32
N GLN A 76 4.06 -38.08 5.14
CA GLN A 76 4.14 -37.82 6.59
C GLN A 76 4.74 -36.43 6.87
N ALA A 77 5.75 -36.03 6.12
CA ALA A 77 6.36 -34.70 6.24
C ALA A 77 5.37 -33.58 5.86
N VAL A 78 4.60 -33.78 4.78
CA VAL A 78 3.54 -32.84 4.37
C VAL A 78 2.45 -32.73 5.45
N GLY A 79 1.96 -33.86 5.98
CA GLY A 79 0.94 -33.85 7.04
C GLY A 79 1.43 -33.17 8.32
N LEU A 80 2.69 -33.45 8.72
CA LEU A 80 3.33 -32.83 9.87
C LEU A 80 3.43 -31.28 9.69
N THR A 81 3.97 -30.88 8.55
CA THR A 81 4.16 -29.44 8.21
C THR A 81 2.81 -28.73 8.14
N HIS A 82 1.79 -29.36 7.55
CA HIS A 82 0.44 -28.80 7.49
C HIS A 82 -0.15 -28.58 8.89
N GLY A 83 0.01 -29.54 9.81
CA GLY A 83 -0.44 -29.42 11.20
C GLY A 83 0.20 -28.22 11.92
N PHE A 84 1.50 -28.04 11.79
CA PHE A 84 2.20 -26.88 12.37
C PHE A 84 1.83 -25.56 11.70
N ALA A 85 1.65 -25.55 10.37
CA ALA A 85 1.25 -24.35 9.65
C ALA A 85 -0.14 -23.87 10.09
N VAL A 86 -1.13 -24.79 10.21
CA VAL A 86 -2.48 -24.45 10.72
C VAL A 86 -2.42 -23.99 12.17
N PHE A 87 -1.62 -24.66 13.02
CA PHE A 87 -1.44 -24.25 14.41
C PHE A 87 -0.86 -22.82 14.49
N SER A 88 0.14 -22.49 13.69
CA SER A 88 0.73 -21.15 13.65
C SER A 88 -0.29 -20.10 13.23
N LEU A 89 -1.13 -20.38 12.22
CA LEU A 89 -2.22 -19.48 11.83
C LEU A 89 -3.22 -19.25 12.99
N LEU A 90 -3.57 -20.28 13.74
CA LEU A 90 -4.46 -20.16 14.89
C LEU A 90 -3.83 -19.39 16.05
N ALA A 91 -2.53 -19.58 16.30
CA ALA A 91 -1.78 -18.83 17.30
C ALA A 91 -1.73 -17.34 16.96
N ASN A 92 -1.46 -17.00 15.69
CA ASN A 92 -1.48 -15.61 15.21
C ASN A 92 -2.86 -14.96 15.41
N VAL A 93 -3.97 -15.69 15.18
CA VAL A 93 -5.32 -15.16 15.46
C VAL A 93 -5.48 -14.79 16.94
N ALA A 94 -4.98 -15.61 17.86
CA ALA A 94 -5.04 -15.31 19.28
C ALA A 94 -4.16 -14.11 19.67
N GLU A 95 -2.95 -14.02 19.12
CA GLU A 95 -2.02 -12.92 19.35
C GLU A 95 -2.58 -11.58 18.82
N ASP A 96 -3.11 -11.55 17.61
CA ASP A 96 -3.73 -10.36 17.03
C ASP A 96 -4.94 -9.88 17.86
N ARG A 97 -5.73 -10.83 18.40
CA ARG A 97 -6.87 -10.51 19.27
C ARG A 97 -6.44 -9.96 20.62
N GLU A 98 -5.39 -10.53 21.22
CA GLU A 98 -4.84 -9.99 22.46
C GLU A 98 -4.27 -8.59 22.28
N ALA A 99 -3.56 -8.34 21.18
CA ALA A 99 -3.08 -7.01 20.85
C ALA A 99 -4.24 -5.99 20.70
N ARG A 100 -5.36 -6.40 20.09
CA ARG A 100 -6.56 -5.57 19.98
C ARG A 100 -7.24 -5.31 21.33
N ARG A 101 -7.33 -6.33 22.19
CA ARG A 101 -7.89 -6.17 23.55
C ARG A 101 -7.09 -5.17 24.37
N ARG A 102 -5.77 -5.32 24.40
CA ARG A 102 -4.88 -4.37 25.09
C ARG A 102 -5.05 -2.94 24.59
N ALA A 103 -5.18 -2.76 23.28
CA ALA A 103 -5.41 -1.45 22.69
C ALA A 103 -6.75 -0.83 23.15
N ARG A 104 -7.85 -1.62 23.13
CA ARG A 104 -9.18 -1.17 23.60
C ARG A 104 -9.20 -0.86 25.11
N GLU A 105 -8.53 -1.68 25.91
CA GLU A 105 -8.43 -1.48 27.36
C GLU A 105 -7.67 -0.16 27.69
N ALA A 106 -6.61 0.15 26.93
CA ALA A 106 -5.88 1.39 27.05
C ALA A 106 -6.75 2.62 26.63
N GLU A 107 -7.52 2.52 25.57
CA GLU A 107 -8.47 3.56 25.15
C GLU A 107 -9.58 3.80 26.16
N GLY A 108 -10.12 2.73 26.77
CA GLY A 108 -11.26 2.80 27.71
C GLY A 108 -10.88 3.33 29.12
N GLN A 109 -9.64 3.24 29.52
CA GLN A 109 -9.18 3.69 30.84
C GLN A 109 -8.83 5.18 30.89
N GLY A 110 -8.97 5.93 29.77
CA GLY A 110 -8.57 7.34 29.72
C GLY A 110 -7.10 7.55 30.09
N ALA A 111 -6.32 6.48 29.98
CA ALA A 111 -4.92 6.48 30.34
C ALA A 111 -4.13 7.34 29.36
N VAL A 112 -3.95 8.61 29.74
CA VAL A 112 -2.96 9.53 29.16
C VAL A 112 -1.52 8.99 29.34
N ALA A 113 -1.38 7.84 29.97
CA ALA A 113 -0.13 7.21 30.29
C ALA A 113 -0.02 5.81 29.69
N ASP A 114 -0.36 5.64 28.43
CA ASP A 114 0.21 4.55 27.68
C ASP A 114 1.60 5.02 27.22
N ASP A 115 2.66 4.37 27.67
CA ASP A 115 4.04 4.63 27.23
C ASP A 115 4.26 4.41 25.71
N ARG A 116 3.19 4.22 24.95
CA ARG A 116 3.24 4.03 23.50
C ARG A 116 3.26 5.37 22.77
N PRO A 117 4.38 5.75 22.18
CA PRO A 117 4.53 7.03 21.49
C PRO A 117 3.77 7.09 20.15
N ASP A 118 3.21 5.98 19.68
CA ASP A 118 2.58 5.83 18.37
C ASP A 118 1.07 6.14 18.34
N THR A 119 0.52 6.64 19.46
CA THR A 119 -0.87 7.09 19.52
C THR A 119 -1.00 8.58 19.20
N PRO A 120 -2.14 9.02 18.61
CA PRO A 120 -2.39 10.44 18.38
C PRO A 120 -2.33 11.30 19.65
N GLU A 121 -2.84 10.78 20.76
CA GLU A 121 -2.86 11.45 22.06
C GLU A 121 -1.46 11.71 22.58
N ALA A 122 -0.57 10.71 22.53
CA ALA A 122 0.82 10.83 22.93
C ALA A 122 1.59 11.80 22.03
N ALA A 123 1.40 11.72 20.72
CA ALA A 123 2.01 12.60 19.74
C ALA A 123 1.62 14.08 19.99
N LEU A 124 0.34 14.34 20.18
CA LEU A 124 -0.19 15.69 20.45
C LEU A 124 0.27 16.21 21.82
N ALA A 125 0.32 15.37 22.85
CA ALA A 125 0.81 15.73 24.17
C ALA A 125 2.31 16.11 24.12
N TRP A 126 3.12 15.34 23.39
CA TRP A 126 4.53 15.66 23.22
C TRP A 126 4.75 16.98 22.47
N LEU A 127 4.06 17.19 21.35
CA LEU A 127 4.16 18.46 20.60
C LEU A 127 3.71 19.66 21.43
N SER A 128 2.64 19.51 22.24
CA SER A 128 2.20 20.54 23.18
C SER A 128 3.27 20.86 24.24
N GLY A 129 3.99 19.84 24.75
CA GLY A 129 5.13 19.99 25.63
C GLY A 129 6.30 20.77 25.00
N ASP A 130 6.49 20.63 23.69
CA ASP A 130 7.46 21.39 22.90
C ASP A 130 6.98 22.80 22.49
N GLY A 131 5.77 23.19 22.92
CA GLY A 131 5.15 24.48 22.61
C GLY A 131 4.68 24.58 21.15
N VAL A 132 4.29 23.46 20.54
CA VAL A 132 3.61 23.42 19.25
C VAL A 132 2.11 23.45 19.50
N ASP A 133 1.41 24.39 18.88
CA ASP A 133 -0.04 24.51 19.00
C ASP A 133 -0.81 23.59 18.03
N ARG A 134 -2.09 23.37 18.31
CA ARG A 134 -2.96 22.55 17.47
C ARG A 134 -3.09 23.10 16.05
N LYS A 135 -3.02 24.44 15.89
CA LYS A 135 -3.13 25.08 14.59
C LYS A 135 -1.96 24.65 13.68
N ALA A 136 -0.74 24.57 14.21
CA ALA A 136 0.41 24.08 13.44
C ALA A 136 0.20 22.63 12.96
N VAL A 137 -0.45 21.77 13.77
CA VAL A 137 -0.80 20.41 13.37
C VAL A 137 -1.84 20.41 12.25
N VAL A 138 -2.88 21.25 12.37
CA VAL A 138 -3.90 21.41 11.31
C VAL A 138 -3.26 21.91 10.02
N ASP A 139 -2.41 22.93 10.10
CA ASP A 139 -1.75 23.53 8.93
C ASP A 139 -0.82 22.51 8.20
N ILE A 140 -0.14 21.64 8.95
CA ILE A 140 0.72 20.61 8.33
C ILE A 140 -0.08 19.49 7.69
N LEU A 141 -1.19 19.06 8.31
CA LEU A 141 -2.07 18.05 7.75
C LEU A 141 -2.87 18.57 6.55
N ALA A 142 -3.34 19.83 6.59
CA ALA A 142 -4.11 20.44 5.51
C ALA A 142 -3.34 20.54 4.17
N ARG A 143 -2.01 20.66 4.22
CA ARG A 143 -1.13 20.64 3.05
C ARG A 143 -0.41 19.31 2.87
N GLY A 144 -0.68 18.36 3.75
CA GLY A 144 -0.01 17.06 3.81
C GLY A 144 -0.51 16.08 2.75
N LEU A 145 0.24 14.98 2.62
CA LEU A 145 -0.17 13.78 1.91
C LEU A 145 0.45 12.57 2.60
N ILE A 146 -0.39 11.77 3.24
CA ILE A 146 0.01 10.51 3.84
C ILE A 146 -0.56 9.40 2.97
N SER A 147 0.32 8.58 2.35
CA SER A 147 -0.14 7.60 1.38
C SER A 147 0.49 6.23 1.62
N PRO A 148 -0.25 5.28 2.23
CA PRO A 148 0.07 3.87 2.10
C PRO A 148 -0.22 3.44 0.65
N VAL A 149 0.76 2.79 0.02
CA VAL A 149 0.69 2.33 -1.37
C VAL A 149 0.70 0.81 -1.38
N LEU A 150 -0.41 0.22 -1.78
CA LEU A 150 -0.59 -1.23 -1.79
C LEU A 150 0.11 -1.84 -3.00
N THR A 151 0.97 -2.82 -2.76
CA THR A 151 1.69 -3.53 -3.81
C THR A 151 1.36 -5.01 -3.79
N ALA A 152 1.38 -5.67 -4.95
CA ALA A 152 1.09 -7.09 -5.04
C ALA A 152 2.33 -7.97 -4.91
N HIS A 153 3.53 -7.41 -4.76
CA HIS A 153 4.75 -8.21 -4.77
C HIS A 153 5.57 -8.07 -3.49
N PRO A 154 5.79 -9.19 -2.76
CA PRO A 154 5.10 -10.46 -2.95
C PRO A 154 3.63 -10.33 -2.65
N SER A 155 2.78 -11.05 -3.38
CA SER A 155 1.34 -11.10 -3.09
C SER A 155 1.09 -11.70 -1.71
N GLU A 156 -0.09 -11.47 -1.15
CA GLU A 156 -0.53 -12.21 0.03
C GLU A 156 -0.40 -13.71 -0.24
N VAL A 157 0.47 -14.36 0.50
CA VAL A 157 0.76 -15.78 0.34
C VAL A 157 -0.47 -16.62 0.67
N ARG A 158 -1.27 -16.16 1.63
CA ARG A 158 -2.50 -16.84 2.06
C ARG A 158 -3.58 -16.68 0.99
N ARG A 159 -4.28 -17.75 0.74
CA ARG A 159 -5.44 -17.74 -0.15
C ARG A 159 -6.59 -16.98 0.50
N LYS A 160 -7.44 -16.32 -0.31
CA LYS A 160 -8.65 -15.64 0.20
C LYS A 160 -9.50 -16.57 1.09
N SER A 161 -9.66 -17.84 0.68
CA SER A 161 -10.37 -18.83 1.50
C SER A 161 -9.76 -19.06 2.88
N VAL A 162 -8.45 -18.91 3.05
CA VAL A 162 -7.75 -18.97 4.35
C VAL A 162 -8.01 -17.69 5.13
N LEU A 163 -7.89 -16.52 4.50
CA LEU A 163 -8.20 -15.23 5.13
C LEU A 163 -9.64 -15.16 5.64
N ASP A 164 -10.61 -15.62 4.83
CA ASP A 164 -12.01 -15.68 5.23
C ASP A 164 -12.23 -16.58 6.46
N ARG A 165 -11.49 -17.70 6.58
CA ARG A 165 -11.55 -18.58 7.77
C ARG A 165 -10.94 -17.91 9.00
N ILE A 166 -9.81 -17.22 8.84
CA ILE A 166 -9.15 -16.46 9.91
C ILE A 166 -10.10 -15.36 10.43
N ALA A 167 -10.73 -14.60 9.54
CA ALA A 167 -11.70 -13.56 9.91
C ALA A 167 -12.91 -14.15 10.65
N ALA A 168 -13.47 -15.26 10.17
CA ALA A 168 -14.59 -15.94 10.82
C ALA A 168 -14.21 -16.51 12.22
N LEU A 169 -12.99 -17.04 12.38
CA LEU A 169 -12.46 -17.49 13.67
C LEU A 169 -12.33 -16.31 14.64
N SER A 170 -11.76 -15.21 14.19
CA SER A 170 -11.61 -14.00 15.00
C SER A 170 -12.97 -13.49 15.49
N ALA A 171 -13.97 -13.37 14.61
CA ALA A 171 -15.32 -12.94 14.97
C ALA A 171 -16.01 -13.87 15.98
N LEU A 172 -15.86 -15.18 15.82
CA LEU A 172 -16.42 -16.17 16.77
C LEU A 172 -15.76 -16.09 18.15
N LEU A 173 -14.45 -15.80 18.19
CA LEU A 173 -13.73 -15.62 19.43
C LEU A 173 -14.07 -14.27 20.10
N ASP A 174 -14.38 -13.22 19.35
CA ASP A 174 -14.81 -11.92 19.90
C ASP A 174 -16.18 -12.00 20.60
N GLY A 175 -17.09 -12.81 20.09
CA GLY A 175 -18.38 -13.07 20.72
C GLY A 175 -18.36 -14.08 21.90
N ARG A 176 -17.18 -14.62 22.24
CA ARG A 176 -17.04 -15.65 23.27
C ARG A 176 -16.76 -15.04 24.65
N GLY A 177 -17.50 -15.49 25.66
CA GLY A 177 -17.24 -15.18 27.07
C GLY A 177 -15.99 -15.91 27.60
N GLU A 178 -15.32 -15.31 28.60
CA GLU A 178 -14.17 -15.92 29.28
C GLU A 178 -14.54 -17.30 29.90
N GLY A 179 -13.64 -18.25 29.80
CA GLY A 179 -13.83 -19.61 30.37
C GLY A 179 -14.80 -20.53 29.62
N GLN A 180 -15.42 -20.07 28.52
CA GLN A 180 -16.29 -20.93 27.72
C GLN A 180 -15.45 -21.90 26.85
N GLY A 181 -15.90 -23.16 26.74
CA GLY A 181 -15.31 -24.19 25.87
C GLY A 181 -15.49 -23.86 24.36
N ALA A 182 -14.96 -24.73 23.51
CA ALA A 182 -15.11 -24.59 22.07
C ALA A 182 -16.57 -24.78 21.65
N SER A 183 -17.11 -23.79 20.92
CA SER A 183 -18.42 -23.90 20.30
C SER A 183 -18.37 -24.80 19.05
N PRO A 184 -19.48 -25.45 18.65
CA PRO A 184 -19.54 -26.17 17.37
C PRO A 184 -19.16 -25.30 16.15
N ALA A 185 -19.50 -24.01 16.19
CA ALA A 185 -19.15 -23.06 15.14
C ALA A 185 -17.63 -22.83 15.05
N LEU A 186 -16.94 -22.69 16.20
CA LEU A 186 -15.48 -22.55 16.26
C LEU A 186 -14.80 -23.81 15.72
N ARG A 187 -15.23 -25.00 16.18
CA ARG A 187 -14.72 -26.26 15.68
C ARG A 187 -14.91 -26.42 14.18
N ARG A 188 -16.07 -26.03 13.64
CA ARG A 188 -16.34 -26.03 12.20
C ARG A 188 -15.34 -25.18 11.44
N GLN A 189 -15.02 -23.96 11.91
CA GLN A 189 -14.06 -23.09 11.23
C GLN A 189 -12.63 -23.64 11.27
N VAL A 190 -12.22 -24.25 12.40
CA VAL A 190 -10.92 -24.93 12.51
C VAL A 190 -10.85 -26.12 11.54
N PHE A 191 -11.92 -26.92 11.44
CA PHE A 191 -11.99 -28.02 10.47
C PHE A 191 -11.90 -27.51 9.02
N LEU A 192 -12.65 -26.44 8.68
CA LEU A 192 -12.60 -25.85 7.35
C LEU A 192 -11.21 -25.30 7.02
N LEU A 193 -10.53 -24.69 8.00
CA LEU A 193 -9.14 -24.24 7.84
C LEU A 193 -8.19 -25.41 7.62
N TRP A 194 -8.29 -26.47 8.43
CA TRP A 194 -7.53 -27.72 8.28
C TRP A 194 -7.72 -28.35 6.91
N ALA A 195 -8.97 -28.44 6.43
CA ALA A 195 -9.30 -29.02 5.13
C ALA A 195 -9.00 -28.12 3.93
N THR A 196 -8.56 -26.86 4.17
CA THR A 196 -8.25 -25.92 3.12
C THR A 196 -6.77 -26.03 2.74
N ARG A 197 -6.48 -26.12 1.44
CA ARG A 197 -5.09 -26.04 0.96
C ARG A 197 -4.50 -24.68 1.27
N LEU A 198 -3.39 -24.64 1.98
CA LEU A 198 -2.70 -23.42 2.34
C LEU A 198 -1.92 -22.84 1.15
N VAL A 199 -1.37 -23.71 0.29
CA VAL A 199 -0.56 -23.34 -0.87
C VAL A 199 -1.41 -23.36 -2.16
N ARG A 200 -1.16 -22.40 -3.05
CA ARG A 200 -1.82 -22.36 -4.37
C ARG A 200 -1.26 -23.43 -5.31
N THR A 201 -2.14 -24.05 -6.10
CA THR A 201 -1.75 -25.02 -7.15
C THR A 201 -1.59 -24.38 -8.51
N SER A 202 -2.30 -23.28 -8.79
CA SER A 202 -2.17 -22.45 -10.01
C SER A 202 -1.38 -21.18 -9.73
N GLY A 203 -0.68 -20.65 -10.72
CA GLY A 203 -0.09 -19.32 -10.65
C GLY A 203 -1.18 -18.25 -10.46
N LEU A 204 -0.83 -17.16 -9.79
CA LEU A 204 -1.66 -15.97 -9.77
C LEU A 204 -1.58 -15.27 -11.13
N VAL A 205 -2.71 -14.76 -11.59
CA VAL A 205 -2.77 -13.78 -12.67
C VAL A 205 -2.94 -12.38 -12.08
N VAL A 206 -2.63 -11.34 -12.85
CA VAL A 206 -2.71 -9.96 -12.35
C VAL A 206 -4.13 -9.59 -11.92
N GLN A 207 -5.16 -10.19 -12.53
CA GLN A 207 -6.55 -9.99 -12.11
C GLN A 207 -6.82 -10.46 -10.67
N ASP A 208 -6.23 -11.58 -10.24
CA ASP A 208 -6.35 -12.06 -8.85
C ASP A 208 -5.73 -11.06 -7.86
N GLU A 209 -4.66 -10.39 -8.28
CA GLU A 209 -3.99 -9.36 -7.48
C GLU A 209 -4.85 -8.09 -7.39
N ILE A 210 -5.46 -7.67 -8.51
CA ILE A 210 -6.43 -6.55 -8.56
C ILE A 210 -7.60 -6.84 -7.61
N ASP A 211 -8.23 -8.00 -7.74
CA ASP A 211 -9.39 -8.38 -6.92
C ASP A 211 -9.03 -8.43 -5.43
N THR A 212 -7.82 -8.90 -5.10
CA THR A 212 -7.33 -8.94 -3.71
C THR A 212 -7.16 -7.54 -3.14
N VAL A 213 -6.48 -6.64 -3.85
CA VAL A 213 -6.27 -5.27 -3.38
C VAL A 213 -7.60 -4.53 -3.27
N VAL A 214 -8.48 -4.63 -4.28
CA VAL A 214 -9.80 -4.00 -4.24
C VAL A 214 -10.63 -4.51 -3.07
N SER A 215 -10.52 -5.79 -2.72
CA SER A 215 -11.24 -6.32 -1.54
C SER A 215 -10.82 -5.67 -0.23
N PHE A 216 -9.53 -5.33 -0.03
CA PHE A 216 -9.09 -4.57 1.14
C PHE A 216 -9.58 -3.11 1.10
N LEU A 217 -9.53 -2.50 -0.07
CA LEU A 217 -10.02 -1.14 -0.24
C LEU A 217 -11.50 -1.04 0.10
N GLU A 218 -12.32 -1.96 -0.43
CA GLU A 218 -13.77 -2.00 -0.25
C GLU A 218 -14.18 -2.34 1.18
N GLN A 219 -13.59 -3.41 1.75
CA GLN A 219 -14.02 -3.95 3.04
C GLN A 219 -13.44 -3.20 4.24
N VAL A 220 -12.32 -2.48 4.06
CA VAL A 220 -11.60 -1.87 5.16
C VAL A 220 -11.39 -0.37 4.97
N PHE A 221 -10.74 0.05 3.90
CA PHE A 221 -10.33 1.45 3.77
C PHE A 221 -11.49 2.41 3.54
N LEU A 222 -12.55 2.00 2.84
CA LEU A 222 -13.75 2.83 2.64
C LEU A 222 -14.45 3.21 3.95
N GLU A 223 -14.22 2.45 5.01
CA GLU A 223 -14.73 2.76 6.36
C GLU A 223 -13.65 3.41 7.24
N ALA A 224 -12.46 2.83 7.28
CA ALA A 224 -11.39 3.24 8.18
C ALA A 224 -10.88 4.66 7.92
N ILE A 225 -10.81 5.12 6.66
CA ILE A 225 -10.30 6.47 6.32
C ILE A 225 -11.25 7.60 6.75
N PRO A 226 -12.57 7.57 6.45
CA PRO A 226 -13.49 8.55 6.98
C PRO A 226 -13.53 8.58 8.52
N GLU A 227 -13.49 7.43 9.18
CA GLU A 227 -13.44 7.37 10.64
C GLU A 227 -12.14 7.95 11.21
N HIS A 228 -11.00 7.66 10.59
CA HIS A 228 -9.72 8.23 10.94
C HIS A 228 -9.72 9.75 10.82
N LEU A 229 -10.18 10.30 9.69
CA LEU A 229 -10.29 11.73 9.45
C LEU A 229 -11.17 12.41 10.51
N ASN A 230 -12.34 11.84 10.79
CA ASN A 230 -13.26 12.37 11.78
C ASN A 230 -12.68 12.35 13.21
N ALA A 231 -11.95 11.28 13.57
CA ALA A 231 -11.26 11.22 14.85
C ALA A 231 -10.18 12.32 14.99
N TRP A 232 -9.41 12.60 13.93
CA TRP A 232 -8.43 13.68 13.92
C TRP A 232 -9.08 15.08 13.93
N ARG A 233 -10.19 15.29 13.21
CA ARG A 233 -11.00 16.53 13.30
C ARG A 233 -11.44 16.83 14.73
N LYS A 234 -11.97 15.83 15.43
CA LYS A 234 -12.39 15.95 16.84
C LYS A 234 -11.22 16.27 17.78
N ARG A 235 -10.07 15.59 17.63
CA ARG A 235 -8.89 15.83 18.46
C ARG A 235 -8.30 17.22 18.28
N LEU A 236 -8.35 17.74 17.06
CA LEU A 236 -7.78 19.04 16.69
C LEU A 236 -8.77 20.21 16.81
N ASP A 237 -10.05 19.93 17.04
CA ASP A 237 -11.14 20.91 16.96
C ASP A 237 -11.15 21.63 15.60
N ALA A 238 -11.04 20.84 14.52
CA ALA A 238 -10.88 21.33 13.14
C ALA A 238 -11.86 20.59 12.19
N PRO A 239 -13.19 20.89 12.27
CA PRO A 239 -14.20 20.18 11.49
C PRO A 239 -14.02 20.32 9.97
N GLU A 240 -13.39 21.41 9.52
CA GLU A 240 -13.14 21.68 8.08
C GLU A 240 -11.87 21.03 7.52
N LEU A 241 -11.11 20.26 8.33
CA LEU A 241 -9.92 19.57 7.85
C LEU A 241 -10.32 18.58 6.76
N LYS A 242 -9.74 18.76 5.56
CA LYS A 242 -9.97 17.87 4.41
C LYS A 242 -9.21 16.56 4.55
N PRO A 243 -9.58 15.52 3.78
CA PRO A 243 -8.79 14.30 3.72
C PRO A 243 -7.32 14.58 3.37
N PHE A 244 -6.42 14.11 4.21
CA PHE A 244 -4.97 14.21 4.07
C PHE A 244 -4.30 12.85 3.87
N LEU A 245 -5.12 11.81 3.85
CA LEU A 245 -4.72 10.43 3.64
C LEU A 245 -5.32 9.90 2.35
N THR A 246 -4.47 9.35 1.48
CA THR A 246 -4.86 8.80 0.18
C THR A 246 -4.20 7.44 -0.01
N VAL A 247 -4.94 6.45 -0.48
CA VAL A 247 -4.38 5.11 -0.76
C VAL A 247 -3.89 5.05 -2.19
N GLY A 248 -2.64 4.62 -2.37
CA GLY A 248 -2.08 4.29 -3.68
C GLY A 248 -2.11 2.80 -3.96
N SER A 249 -1.95 2.43 -5.22
CA SER A 249 -1.79 1.05 -5.66
C SER A 249 -0.81 0.94 -6.82
N TRP A 250 0.01 -0.11 -6.80
CA TRP A 250 0.86 -0.48 -7.95
C TRP A 250 0.20 -1.50 -8.86
N VAL A 251 -0.89 -2.12 -8.38
CA VAL A 251 -1.54 -3.23 -9.10
C VAL A 251 -2.28 -2.69 -10.32
N GLY A 252 -1.88 -3.15 -11.48
CA GLY A 252 -2.37 -2.67 -12.78
C GLY A 252 -1.53 -1.54 -13.42
N GLY A 253 -0.56 -0.94 -12.69
CA GLY A 253 0.31 0.12 -13.20
C GLY A 253 1.81 -0.23 -13.23
N ASP A 254 2.24 -1.23 -12.46
CA ASP A 254 3.63 -1.61 -12.32
C ASP A 254 4.04 -2.66 -13.35
N ARG A 255 4.89 -2.25 -14.30
CA ARG A 255 5.39 -3.07 -15.40
C ARG A 255 6.84 -3.52 -15.23
N ASP A 256 7.56 -2.95 -14.26
CA ASP A 256 8.98 -3.28 -14.05
C ASP A 256 9.17 -4.78 -13.79
N GLY A 257 9.73 -5.47 -14.79
CA GLY A 257 9.92 -6.91 -14.79
C GLY A 257 8.61 -7.72 -14.71
N ASN A 258 7.46 -7.17 -15.08
CA ASN A 258 6.18 -7.89 -15.18
C ASN A 258 5.58 -7.75 -16.59
N PRO A 259 5.87 -8.68 -17.50
CA PRO A 259 5.36 -8.64 -18.87
C PRO A 259 3.84 -8.83 -18.97
N ASN A 260 3.20 -9.26 -17.87
CA ASN A 260 1.76 -9.55 -17.83
C ASN A 260 0.90 -8.29 -17.55
N VAL A 261 1.52 -7.13 -17.28
CA VAL A 261 0.81 -5.87 -17.13
C VAL A 261 0.83 -5.13 -18.46
N ASP A 262 -0.35 -4.96 -19.05
CA ASP A 262 -0.58 -4.28 -20.32
C ASP A 262 -1.76 -3.29 -20.22
N ALA A 263 -2.13 -2.69 -21.34
CA ALA A 263 -3.24 -1.73 -21.42
C ALA A 263 -4.57 -2.31 -20.92
N SER A 264 -4.86 -3.57 -21.25
CA SER A 264 -6.10 -4.24 -20.84
C SER A 264 -6.17 -4.48 -19.34
N VAL A 265 -5.03 -4.78 -18.72
CA VAL A 265 -4.90 -4.94 -17.27
C VAL A 265 -5.11 -3.61 -16.54
N MET A 266 -4.59 -2.50 -17.07
CA MET A 266 -4.84 -1.17 -16.50
C MET A 266 -6.32 -0.80 -16.59
N ASP A 267 -6.96 -1.00 -17.75
CA ASP A 267 -8.40 -0.76 -17.93
C ASP A 267 -9.23 -1.65 -16.97
N ALA A 268 -8.85 -2.92 -16.78
CA ALA A 268 -9.50 -3.83 -15.84
C ALA A 268 -9.34 -3.39 -14.38
N ALA A 269 -8.15 -2.88 -14.00
CA ALA A 269 -7.90 -2.38 -12.66
C ALA A 269 -8.82 -1.19 -12.34
N PHE A 270 -8.92 -0.20 -13.22
CA PHE A 270 -9.83 0.93 -13.04
C PHE A 270 -11.30 0.50 -13.05
N CYS A 271 -11.70 -0.40 -13.95
CA CYS A 271 -13.07 -0.92 -13.97
C CYS A 271 -13.45 -1.61 -12.65
N THR A 272 -12.58 -2.46 -12.11
CA THR A 272 -12.82 -3.17 -10.85
C THR A 272 -12.87 -2.21 -9.65
N GLN A 273 -11.95 -1.26 -9.57
CA GLN A 273 -11.92 -0.23 -8.54
C GLN A 273 -13.16 0.67 -8.59
N THR A 274 -13.54 1.13 -9.77
CA THR A 274 -14.72 1.99 -9.98
C THR A 274 -16.01 1.27 -9.60
N ARG A 275 -16.10 -0.01 -9.95
CA ARG A 275 -17.24 -0.85 -9.55
C ARG A 275 -17.43 -0.89 -8.04
N ALA A 276 -16.34 -1.06 -7.28
CA ALA A 276 -16.37 -1.05 -5.83
C ALA A 276 -16.73 0.35 -5.28
N ALA A 277 -16.08 1.41 -5.76
CA ALA A 277 -16.30 2.79 -5.30
C ALA A 277 -17.74 3.25 -5.53
N LEU A 278 -18.22 3.16 -6.78
CA LEU A 278 -19.57 3.60 -7.13
C LEU A 278 -20.64 2.67 -6.55
N GLY A 279 -20.37 1.36 -6.42
CA GLY A 279 -21.25 0.41 -5.77
C GLY A 279 -21.50 0.81 -4.31
N ALA A 280 -20.44 1.09 -3.55
CA ALA A 280 -20.54 1.54 -2.17
C ALA A 280 -21.26 2.90 -2.03
N CYS A 281 -21.06 3.82 -2.98
CA CYS A 281 -21.77 5.09 -3.02
C CYS A 281 -23.27 4.89 -3.30
N LEU A 282 -23.64 4.05 -4.26
CA LEU A 282 -25.04 3.72 -4.57
C LEU A 282 -25.75 3.09 -3.37
N ASP A 283 -25.09 2.16 -2.66
CA ASP A 283 -25.66 1.56 -1.44
C ASP A 283 -25.86 2.59 -0.34
N SER A 284 -24.89 3.51 -0.15
CA SER A 284 -25.00 4.60 0.85
C SER A 284 -26.12 5.58 0.51
N VAL A 285 -26.24 6.02 -0.74
CA VAL A 285 -27.31 6.92 -1.19
C VAL A 285 -28.68 6.24 -1.05
N HIS A 286 -28.78 4.95 -1.36
CA HIS A 286 -30.00 4.19 -1.18
C HIS A 286 -30.42 4.08 0.30
N ALA A 287 -29.46 3.83 1.19
CA ALA A 287 -29.71 3.79 2.64
C ALA A 287 -30.16 5.14 3.18
N LEU A 288 -29.48 6.23 2.77
CA LEU A 288 -29.88 7.61 3.12
C LEU A 288 -31.29 7.93 2.62
N GLY A 289 -31.68 7.46 1.44
CA GLY A 289 -33.04 7.61 0.90
C GLY A 289 -34.11 6.89 1.73
N ALA A 290 -33.76 5.81 2.41
CA ALA A 290 -34.64 5.12 3.35
C ALA A 290 -34.73 5.84 4.72
N GLU A 291 -33.62 6.45 5.16
CA GLU A 291 -33.51 7.14 6.45
C GLU A 291 -34.15 8.54 6.41
N LEU A 292 -33.88 9.32 5.36
CA LEU A 292 -34.23 10.74 5.29
C LEU A 292 -35.61 10.99 4.63
N SER A 293 -36.65 10.30 5.08
CA SER A 293 -38.02 10.57 4.63
C SER A 293 -38.65 11.72 5.47
N LEU A 294 -38.03 12.89 5.40
CA LEU A 294 -38.44 14.07 6.14
C LEU A 294 -39.52 14.84 5.36
N SER A 295 -40.65 15.16 6.05
CA SER A 295 -41.73 15.95 5.48
C SER A 295 -41.41 17.44 5.50
N GLU A 296 -41.64 18.13 4.38
CA GLU A 296 -41.52 19.59 4.30
C GLU A 296 -42.52 20.36 5.18
N GLU A 297 -43.61 19.70 5.62
CA GLU A 297 -44.55 20.27 6.58
C GLU A 297 -43.98 20.34 8.00
N LEU A 298 -42.98 19.53 8.33
CA LEU A 298 -42.36 19.41 9.66
C LEU A 298 -40.93 19.98 9.70
N VAL A 299 -40.22 19.92 8.61
CA VAL A 299 -38.85 20.42 8.45
C VAL A 299 -38.79 21.29 7.20
N GLU A 300 -38.69 22.61 7.39
CA GLU A 300 -38.64 23.58 6.29
C GLU A 300 -37.36 23.33 5.45
N PRO A 301 -37.47 23.03 4.15
CA PRO A 301 -36.29 22.80 3.31
C PRO A 301 -35.59 24.13 3.00
N THR A 302 -34.26 24.08 2.85
CA THR A 302 -33.49 25.22 2.31
C THR A 302 -33.81 25.44 0.83
N LEU A 303 -33.52 26.65 0.32
CA LEU A 303 -33.78 26.99 -1.08
C LEU A 303 -33.00 26.09 -2.02
N GLU A 304 -31.76 25.73 -1.66
CA GLU A 304 -30.88 24.84 -2.42
C GLU A 304 -31.46 23.43 -2.45
N LEU A 305 -31.95 22.91 -1.31
CA LEU A 305 -32.59 21.58 -1.28
C LEU A 305 -33.87 21.54 -2.12
N THR A 306 -34.68 22.60 -2.03
CA THR A 306 -35.91 22.75 -2.82
C THR A 306 -35.54 22.68 -4.34
N ALA A 307 -34.56 23.48 -4.76
CA ALA A 307 -34.09 23.49 -6.13
C ALA A 307 -33.59 22.10 -6.62
N LEU A 308 -32.82 21.41 -5.77
CA LEU A 308 -32.33 20.05 -6.09
C LEU A 308 -33.49 19.03 -6.15
N SER A 309 -34.44 19.14 -5.24
CA SER A 309 -35.65 18.31 -5.22
C SER A 309 -36.54 18.53 -6.46
N ASP A 310 -36.74 19.79 -6.86
CA ASP A 310 -37.58 20.16 -7.99
C ASP A 310 -36.94 19.80 -9.35
N ALA A 311 -35.60 19.79 -9.41
CA ALA A 311 -34.85 19.27 -10.56
C ALA A 311 -34.95 17.76 -10.69
N SER A 312 -35.52 17.05 -9.70
CA SER A 312 -35.66 15.59 -9.73
C SER A 312 -36.70 15.14 -10.75
N GLY A 313 -36.35 14.12 -11.55
CA GLY A 313 -37.28 13.38 -12.40
C GLY A 313 -38.24 12.45 -11.64
N ASP A 314 -38.25 12.49 -10.31
CA ASP A 314 -39.10 11.64 -9.49
C ASP A 314 -40.55 12.14 -9.46
N THR A 315 -41.43 11.38 -10.09
CA THR A 315 -42.88 11.69 -10.16
C THR A 315 -43.73 10.84 -9.20
N SER A 316 -43.08 10.12 -8.28
CA SER A 316 -43.79 9.24 -7.34
C SER A 316 -44.70 10.02 -6.39
N PRO A 317 -46.00 9.70 -6.32
CA PRO A 317 -46.90 10.35 -5.41
C PRO A 317 -46.58 10.09 -3.93
N HIS A 318 -45.84 9.02 -3.64
CA HIS A 318 -45.43 8.66 -2.29
C HIS A 318 -44.26 9.50 -1.74
N ARG A 319 -43.62 10.30 -2.59
CA ARG A 319 -42.51 11.19 -2.23
C ARG A 319 -42.80 12.67 -2.45
N GLN A 320 -44.07 12.99 -2.72
CA GLN A 320 -44.51 14.39 -2.69
C GLN A 320 -44.42 14.91 -1.25
N GLY A 321 -43.85 16.09 -1.07
CA GLY A 321 -43.62 16.65 0.26
C GLY A 321 -42.41 16.05 1.03
N GLU A 322 -41.57 15.23 0.36
CA GLU A 322 -40.34 14.69 0.95
C GLU A 322 -39.11 15.15 0.13
N PRO A 323 -38.67 16.40 0.27
CA PRO A 323 -37.63 16.99 -0.60
C PRO A 323 -36.29 16.27 -0.51
N PHE A 324 -35.88 15.74 0.65
CA PHE A 324 -34.66 14.95 0.81
C PHE A 324 -34.69 13.67 0.00
N ARG A 325 -35.78 12.92 0.06
CA ARG A 325 -35.91 11.66 -0.71
C ARG A 325 -35.96 11.91 -2.21
N ARG A 326 -36.66 12.97 -2.66
CA ARG A 326 -36.68 13.34 -4.08
C ARG A 326 -35.28 13.71 -4.57
N ALA A 327 -34.55 14.52 -3.81
CA ALA A 327 -33.16 14.87 -4.11
C ALA A 327 -32.25 13.61 -4.15
N LEU A 328 -32.36 12.72 -3.15
CA LEU A 328 -31.59 11.47 -3.10
C LEU A 328 -31.95 10.51 -4.26
N THR A 329 -33.20 10.50 -4.73
CA THR A 329 -33.61 9.72 -5.90
C THR A 329 -32.93 10.27 -7.17
N GLN A 330 -32.84 11.59 -7.32
CA GLN A 330 -32.10 12.24 -8.40
C GLN A 330 -30.60 11.92 -8.33
N ILE A 331 -30.00 12.07 -7.14
CA ILE A 331 -28.60 11.75 -6.92
C ILE A 331 -28.31 10.28 -7.28
N TYR A 332 -29.17 9.35 -6.84
CA TYR A 332 -29.05 7.94 -7.16
C TYR A 332 -29.12 7.70 -8.68
N ALA A 333 -30.05 8.31 -9.40
CA ALA A 333 -30.22 8.14 -10.83
C ALA A 333 -28.98 8.64 -11.61
N ARG A 334 -28.41 9.78 -11.24
CA ARG A 334 -27.18 10.32 -11.83
C ARG A 334 -25.98 9.40 -11.57
N LEU A 335 -25.84 8.94 -10.32
CA LEU A 335 -24.74 8.05 -9.92
C LEU A 335 -24.86 6.66 -10.61
N ALA A 336 -26.08 6.15 -10.80
CA ALA A 336 -26.35 4.94 -11.55
C ALA A 336 -25.97 5.07 -13.04
N ALA A 337 -26.16 6.25 -13.62
CA ALA A 337 -25.69 6.56 -14.97
C ALA A 337 -24.16 6.58 -15.07
N ASP A 338 -23.46 7.15 -14.06
CA ASP A 338 -21.99 7.05 -13.95
C ASP A 338 -21.50 5.61 -13.86
N TYR A 339 -22.16 4.80 -13.01
CA TYR A 339 -21.82 3.39 -12.86
C TYR A 339 -21.92 2.68 -14.21
N GLN A 340 -23.03 2.84 -14.91
CA GLN A 340 -23.22 2.21 -16.22
C GLN A 340 -22.21 2.69 -17.27
N ALA A 341 -21.93 3.99 -17.31
CA ALA A 341 -20.98 4.58 -18.26
C ALA A 341 -19.53 4.14 -18.00
N LYS A 342 -19.10 4.07 -16.74
CA LYS A 342 -17.70 3.82 -16.36
C LYS A 342 -17.38 2.33 -16.15
N VAL A 343 -18.35 1.54 -15.68
CA VAL A 343 -18.19 0.09 -15.41
C VAL A 343 -18.63 -0.76 -16.59
N GLY A 344 -19.50 -0.22 -17.47
CA GLY A 344 -20.06 -0.96 -18.63
C GLY A 344 -21.09 -2.02 -18.24
N ALA A 345 -21.64 -1.95 -17.02
CA ALA A 345 -22.62 -2.90 -16.50
C ALA A 345 -23.81 -2.16 -15.85
N PRO A 346 -24.99 -2.78 -15.73
CA PRO A 346 -26.10 -2.16 -15.01
C PRO A 346 -25.75 -1.97 -13.52
N PRO A 347 -26.27 -0.92 -12.87
CA PRO A 347 -26.06 -0.69 -11.43
C PRO A 347 -26.70 -1.82 -10.60
N PRO A 348 -26.27 -2.01 -9.35
CA PRO A 348 -26.80 -3.08 -8.46
C PRO A 348 -28.32 -3.02 -8.28
N ARG A 349 -28.89 -1.83 -8.30
CA ARG A 349 -30.35 -1.57 -8.32
C ARG A 349 -30.69 -0.64 -9.45
N PRO A 350 -31.75 -0.88 -10.22
CA PRO A 350 -32.15 0.02 -11.28
C PRO A 350 -32.57 1.39 -10.74
N ALA A 351 -32.20 2.44 -11.44
CA ALA A 351 -32.73 3.77 -11.16
C ALA A 351 -34.21 3.88 -11.54
N GLY A 352 -34.96 4.72 -10.84
CA GLY A 352 -36.39 4.93 -11.12
C GLY A 352 -36.66 5.68 -12.43
N PHE A 353 -35.67 6.41 -12.95
CA PHE A 353 -35.70 7.15 -14.21
C PHE A 353 -34.27 7.39 -14.72
N ALA A 354 -34.15 7.76 -15.98
CA ALA A 354 -32.87 8.11 -16.59
C ALA A 354 -32.44 9.52 -16.19
N ALA A 355 -31.15 9.70 -15.89
CA ALA A 355 -30.56 10.99 -15.57
C ALA A 355 -29.15 11.10 -16.21
N GLU A 356 -28.72 12.35 -16.43
CA GLU A 356 -27.35 12.62 -16.88
C GLU A 356 -26.34 12.27 -15.78
N PRO A 357 -25.22 11.60 -16.10
CA PRO A 357 -24.19 11.25 -15.13
C PRO A 357 -23.53 12.50 -14.52
N TYR A 358 -22.94 12.35 -13.37
CA TYR A 358 -22.09 13.41 -12.77
C TYR A 358 -20.80 13.62 -13.58
N GLY A 359 -20.26 12.56 -14.16
CA GLY A 359 -18.98 12.56 -14.85
C GLY A 359 -17.78 12.60 -13.92
N ARG A 360 -17.84 13.40 -12.86
CA ARG A 360 -16.76 13.63 -11.86
C ARG A 360 -17.32 13.59 -10.43
N PRO A 361 -16.47 13.35 -9.42
CA PRO A 361 -16.93 13.29 -8.02
C PRO A 361 -17.35 14.65 -7.44
N GLU A 362 -16.78 15.78 -7.90
CA GLU A 362 -17.02 17.09 -7.30
C GLU A 362 -18.49 17.55 -7.37
N PRO A 363 -19.22 17.42 -8.51
CA PRO A 363 -20.65 17.76 -8.55
C PRO A 363 -21.50 16.82 -7.67
N PHE A 364 -21.11 15.56 -7.52
CA PHE A 364 -21.77 14.63 -6.61
C PHE A 364 -21.60 15.06 -5.16
N VAL A 365 -20.38 15.41 -4.75
CA VAL A 365 -20.10 15.97 -3.42
C VAL A 365 -20.85 17.27 -3.18
N ALA A 366 -21.00 18.12 -4.20
CA ALA A 366 -21.77 19.36 -4.08
C ALA A 366 -23.25 19.09 -3.75
N ASP A 367 -23.89 18.14 -4.46
CA ASP A 367 -25.28 17.76 -4.16
C ASP A 367 -25.42 17.14 -2.76
N LEU A 368 -24.45 16.31 -2.32
CA LEU A 368 -24.46 15.78 -0.95
C LEU A 368 -24.29 16.88 0.11
N LYS A 369 -23.50 17.92 -0.16
CA LYS A 369 -23.33 19.06 0.75
C LYS A 369 -24.61 19.88 0.88
N VAL A 370 -25.41 20.01 -0.18
CA VAL A 370 -26.75 20.64 -0.09
C VAL A 370 -27.64 19.90 0.92
N LEU A 371 -27.64 18.56 0.86
CA LEU A 371 -28.40 17.74 1.84
C LEU A 371 -27.86 17.94 3.27
N ARG A 372 -26.54 17.90 3.46
CA ARG A 372 -25.90 18.09 4.75
C ARG A 372 -26.26 19.46 5.35
N ASP A 373 -26.10 20.51 4.56
CA ASP A 373 -26.30 21.88 5.01
C ASP A 373 -27.79 22.11 5.38
N ALA A 374 -28.74 21.51 4.67
CA ALA A 374 -30.15 21.53 4.99
C ALA A 374 -30.46 20.74 6.28
N LEU A 375 -29.83 19.58 6.51
CA LEU A 375 -29.99 18.84 7.78
C LEU A 375 -29.41 19.60 8.97
N GLN A 376 -28.25 20.22 8.80
CA GLN A 376 -27.62 21.02 9.85
C GLN A 376 -28.38 22.29 10.16
N ALA A 377 -29.06 22.88 9.17
CA ALA A 377 -29.97 23.99 9.40
C ALA A 377 -31.19 23.58 10.25
N ALA A 378 -31.68 22.36 10.12
CA ALA A 378 -32.76 21.81 10.92
C ALA A 378 -32.33 21.45 12.36
N ASP A 379 -31.22 20.70 12.50
CA ASP A 379 -30.59 20.37 13.79
C ASP A 379 -29.08 20.07 13.62
N ALA A 380 -28.27 21.10 13.81
CA ALA A 380 -26.80 20.95 13.69
C ALA A 380 -26.20 19.97 14.70
N ARG A 381 -26.83 19.66 15.82
CA ARG A 381 -26.30 18.72 16.82
C ARG A 381 -26.53 17.28 16.44
N ALA A 382 -27.65 16.97 15.77
CA ALA A 382 -27.99 15.64 15.34
C ALA A 382 -27.18 15.19 14.12
N PHE A 383 -26.75 16.12 13.24
CA PHE A 383 -26.14 15.83 11.95
C PHE A 383 -24.70 16.35 11.85
N THR A 384 -23.82 15.87 12.75
CA THR A 384 -22.39 16.23 12.77
C THR A 384 -21.45 15.08 12.36
N ASP A 385 -21.84 13.82 12.58
CA ASP A 385 -21.03 12.62 12.34
C ASP A 385 -21.96 11.48 11.92
N ASP A 386 -22.69 11.72 10.87
CA ASP A 386 -23.72 10.83 10.35
C ASP A 386 -23.25 10.08 9.09
N ALA A 387 -24.12 9.25 8.56
CA ALA A 387 -23.86 8.47 7.35
C ALA A 387 -23.59 9.36 6.12
N LEU A 388 -24.25 10.54 6.05
CA LEU A 388 -24.06 11.50 4.95
C LEU A 388 -22.69 12.16 5.01
N SER A 389 -22.26 12.62 6.19
CA SER A 389 -20.93 13.20 6.39
C SER A 389 -19.82 12.19 6.04
N ARG A 390 -19.96 10.93 6.49
CA ARG A 390 -19.03 9.85 6.12
C ARG A 390 -19.03 9.54 4.63
N LEU A 391 -20.18 9.63 3.94
CA LEU A 391 -20.23 9.48 2.48
C LEU A 391 -19.48 10.61 1.77
N ILE A 392 -19.63 11.85 2.20
CA ILE A 392 -18.90 12.99 1.65
C ILE A 392 -17.39 12.77 1.82
N ASP A 393 -16.94 12.44 3.03
CA ASP A 393 -15.52 12.18 3.30
C ASP A 393 -14.96 11.03 2.46
N ARG A 394 -15.74 9.97 2.27
CA ARG A 394 -15.38 8.84 1.41
C ARG A 394 -15.17 9.28 -0.04
N VAL A 395 -16.10 10.06 -0.59
CA VAL A 395 -15.99 10.51 -1.98
C VAL A 395 -14.84 11.50 -2.16
N GLU A 396 -14.62 12.40 -1.20
CA GLU A 396 -13.48 13.33 -1.22
C GLU A 396 -12.12 12.61 -1.11
N ALA A 397 -12.05 11.48 -0.37
CA ALA A 397 -10.82 10.71 -0.20
C ALA A 397 -10.50 9.77 -1.38
N PHE A 398 -11.52 9.17 -2.00
CA PHE A 398 -11.37 8.08 -2.96
C PHE A 398 -11.81 8.40 -4.40
N GLY A 399 -12.53 9.50 -4.60
CA GLY A 399 -13.13 9.81 -5.89
C GLY A 399 -14.02 8.68 -6.43
N PHE A 400 -14.05 8.53 -7.75
CA PHE A 400 -14.68 7.39 -8.43
C PHE A 400 -13.67 6.30 -8.82
N HIS A 401 -12.37 6.56 -8.66
CA HIS A 401 -11.27 5.67 -9.03
C HIS A 401 -10.76 4.79 -7.88
N LEU A 402 -11.19 5.00 -6.66
CA LEU A 402 -10.91 4.28 -5.41
C LEU A 402 -9.47 4.45 -4.90
N ALA A 403 -8.46 3.99 -5.63
CA ALA A 403 -7.06 4.19 -5.29
C ALA A 403 -6.30 4.84 -6.44
N VAL A 404 -5.30 5.66 -6.09
CA VAL A 404 -4.38 6.26 -7.08
C VAL A 404 -3.45 5.17 -7.62
N ILE A 405 -3.47 4.93 -8.94
CA ILE A 405 -2.56 3.96 -9.55
C ILE A 405 -1.24 4.65 -9.88
N ASP A 406 -0.13 4.09 -9.40
CA ASP A 406 1.20 4.49 -9.83
C ASP A 406 1.61 3.70 -11.06
N MET A 407 2.10 4.39 -12.08
CA MET A 407 2.80 3.76 -13.18
C MET A 407 4.25 3.51 -12.79
N ARG A 408 4.83 2.38 -13.19
CA ARG A 408 6.24 2.09 -12.99
C ARG A 408 6.81 1.29 -14.16
N GLN A 409 8.01 1.67 -14.61
CA GLN A 409 8.77 0.95 -15.62
C GLN A 409 10.28 1.17 -15.42
N ASN A 410 11.09 0.31 -16.01
CA ASN A 410 12.54 0.38 -15.98
C ASN A 410 13.07 1.43 -16.97
N ALA A 411 14.10 2.19 -16.59
CA ALA A 411 14.76 3.18 -17.44
C ALA A 411 15.23 2.61 -18.78
N ASP A 412 15.82 1.40 -18.78
CA ASP A 412 16.27 0.75 -20.01
C ASP A 412 15.16 0.55 -21.07
N VAL A 413 13.90 0.41 -20.61
CA VAL A 413 12.74 0.29 -21.52
C VAL A 413 12.41 1.65 -22.17
N HIS A 414 12.45 2.74 -21.39
CA HIS A 414 12.22 4.07 -21.93
C HIS A 414 13.29 4.46 -22.95
N GLU A 415 14.57 4.17 -22.65
CA GLU A 415 15.67 4.42 -23.56
C GLU A 415 15.45 3.73 -24.93
N ARG A 416 15.09 2.41 -24.93
CA ARG A 416 14.80 1.69 -26.17
C ARG A 416 13.57 2.20 -26.90
N VAL A 417 12.50 2.56 -26.18
CA VAL A 417 11.27 3.12 -26.77
C VAL A 417 11.55 4.47 -27.41
N VAL A 418 12.31 5.35 -26.75
CA VAL A 418 12.68 6.65 -27.28
C VAL A 418 13.62 6.50 -28.48
N ALA A 419 14.60 5.59 -28.43
CA ALA A 419 15.48 5.28 -29.54
C ALA A 419 14.67 4.85 -30.78
N ASP A 420 13.69 3.98 -30.59
CA ASP A 420 12.82 3.50 -31.66
C ASP A 420 11.93 4.62 -32.23
N LEU A 421 11.36 5.49 -31.37
CA LEU A 421 10.63 6.69 -31.80
C LEU A 421 11.51 7.63 -32.62
N PHE A 422 12.74 7.89 -32.18
CA PHE A 422 13.69 8.76 -32.91
C PHE A 422 14.09 8.14 -34.27
N ARG A 423 14.35 6.85 -34.29
CA ARG A 423 14.68 6.12 -35.53
C ARG A 423 13.55 6.21 -36.55
N VAL A 424 12.31 5.87 -36.17
CA VAL A 424 11.18 5.87 -37.10
C VAL A 424 10.80 7.28 -37.53
N ALA A 425 10.95 8.27 -36.65
CA ALA A 425 10.71 9.69 -36.98
C ALA A 425 11.86 10.33 -37.79
N GLY A 426 12.98 9.62 -38.01
CA GLY A 426 14.16 10.15 -38.71
C GLY A 426 14.90 11.25 -37.95
N VAL A 427 14.85 11.22 -36.60
CA VAL A 427 15.52 12.18 -35.72
C VAL A 427 16.96 11.76 -35.43
N ALA A 428 17.14 10.50 -35.02
CA ALA A 428 18.44 9.90 -34.73
C ALA A 428 18.37 8.38 -34.79
N ASP A 429 19.41 7.73 -35.29
CA ASP A 429 19.55 6.28 -35.34
C ASP A 429 20.52 5.72 -34.28
N ASP A 430 21.14 6.60 -33.51
CA ASP A 430 22.25 6.30 -32.60
C ASP A 430 21.98 6.68 -31.14
N TYR A 431 20.70 6.86 -30.76
CA TYR A 431 20.32 7.40 -29.44
C TYR A 431 20.94 6.62 -28.27
N GLU A 432 20.84 5.27 -28.29
CA GLU A 432 21.39 4.41 -27.23
C GLU A 432 22.94 4.49 -27.13
N ALA A 433 23.61 4.79 -28.23
CA ALA A 433 25.05 4.90 -28.28
C ALA A 433 25.59 6.27 -27.83
N ARG A 434 24.71 7.27 -27.60
CA ARG A 434 25.10 8.61 -27.20
C ARG A 434 25.44 8.69 -25.71
N ASP A 435 26.36 9.60 -25.39
CA ASP A 435 26.59 9.99 -24.01
C ASP A 435 25.40 10.81 -23.45
N GLU A 436 25.38 11.00 -22.16
CA GLU A 436 24.29 11.73 -21.45
C GLU A 436 24.06 13.13 -22.03
N ALA A 437 25.13 13.87 -22.35
CA ALA A 437 25.00 15.22 -22.94
C ALA A 437 24.32 15.18 -24.31
N GLY A 438 24.64 14.19 -25.14
CA GLY A 438 24.01 13.97 -26.44
C GLY A 438 22.53 13.54 -26.32
N ARG A 439 22.20 12.67 -25.39
CA ARG A 439 20.80 12.27 -25.08
C ARG A 439 19.99 13.48 -24.62
N MET A 440 20.49 14.22 -23.64
CA MET A 440 19.83 15.42 -23.11
C MET A 440 19.61 16.50 -24.19
N ALA A 441 20.52 16.65 -25.11
CA ALA A 441 20.38 17.62 -26.22
C ALA A 441 19.21 17.25 -27.15
N LEU A 442 19.06 15.98 -27.51
CA LEU A 442 17.95 15.49 -28.32
C LEU A 442 16.61 15.60 -27.58
N LEU A 443 16.56 15.16 -26.32
CA LEU A 443 15.34 15.21 -25.52
C LEU A 443 14.86 16.65 -25.32
N ARG A 444 15.74 17.60 -25.02
CA ARG A 444 15.39 19.02 -24.91
C ARG A 444 14.82 19.57 -26.22
N ALA A 445 15.44 19.23 -27.37
CA ALA A 445 14.96 19.69 -28.67
C ALA A 445 13.53 19.18 -28.97
N GLU A 446 13.26 17.92 -28.69
CA GLU A 446 11.94 17.31 -28.94
C GLU A 446 10.89 17.70 -27.89
N LEU A 447 11.28 17.91 -26.64
CA LEU A 447 10.39 18.41 -25.59
C LEU A 447 10.07 19.90 -25.73
N ALA A 448 10.81 20.66 -26.52
CA ALA A 448 10.48 22.04 -26.88
C ALA A 448 9.43 22.14 -28.00
N SER A 449 9.10 21.02 -28.66
CA SER A 449 8.20 20.97 -29.80
C SER A 449 6.93 20.20 -29.48
N ARG A 450 5.76 20.72 -29.91
CA ARG A 450 4.47 19.98 -29.85
C ARG A 450 4.34 18.89 -30.93
N ARG A 451 5.28 18.83 -31.86
CA ARG A 451 5.26 17.83 -32.93
C ARG A 451 5.34 16.41 -32.33
N PRO A 452 4.39 15.52 -32.64
CA PRO A 452 4.53 14.12 -32.25
C PRO A 452 5.63 13.45 -33.06
N LEU A 453 6.33 12.50 -32.43
CA LEU A 453 7.31 11.63 -33.08
C LEU A 453 6.67 10.39 -33.67
N PHE A 454 5.59 9.92 -33.06
CA PHE A 454 4.90 8.71 -33.53
C PHE A 454 4.30 8.93 -34.92
N VAL A 455 4.72 8.12 -35.88
CA VAL A 455 4.29 8.15 -37.29
C VAL A 455 3.14 7.16 -37.47
N PRO A 456 1.89 7.63 -37.63
CA PRO A 456 0.75 6.73 -37.86
C PRO A 456 0.91 5.92 -39.15
N GLY A 457 0.74 4.59 -39.05
CA GLY A 457 0.84 3.69 -40.20
C GLY A 457 2.25 3.19 -40.52
N ALA A 458 3.28 3.66 -39.84
CA ALA A 458 4.59 3.01 -39.93
C ALA A 458 4.54 1.58 -39.34
N SER A 459 5.14 0.63 -40.03
CA SER A 459 5.06 -0.80 -39.71
C SER A 459 6.34 -1.34 -39.01
N ASP A 460 7.32 -0.51 -38.82
CA ASP A 460 8.66 -0.87 -38.38
C ASP A 460 9.00 -0.52 -36.92
N TYR A 461 7.95 -0.21 -36.11
CA TYR A 461 8.11 -0.08 -34.67
C TYR A 461 8.36 -1.43 -33.99
N ALA A 462 9.21 -1.42 -32.97
CA ALA A 462 9.38 -2.56 -32.11
C ALA A 462 8.07 -2.90 -31.35
N GLU A 463 7.83 -4.17 -31.07
CA GLU A 463 6.66 -4.62 -30.30
C GLU A 463 6.61 -3.97 -28.91
N GLU A 464 7.77 -3.78 -28.25
CA GLU A 464 7.90 -3.12 -26.96
C GLU A 464 7.40 -1.67 -27.05
N THR A 465 7.76 -0.92 -28.08
CA THR A 465 7.33 0.47 -28.31
C THR A 465 5.79 0.56 -28.47
N LEU A 466 5.21 -0.34 -29.26
CA LEU A 466 3.76 -0.37 -29.46
C LEU A 466 3.02 -0.74 -28.17
N LYS A 467 3.56 -1.68 -27.37
CA LYS A 467 3.00 -2.09 -26.08
C LYS A 467 3.05 -0.94 -25.06
N GLU A 468 4.19 -0.27 -24.90
CA GLU A 468 4.34 0.85 -23.97
C GLU A 468 3.43 2.02 -24.36
N ARG A 469 3.34 2.32 -25.67
CA ARG A 469 2.40 3.35 -26.15
C ARG A 469 0.94 2.99 -25.84
N ALA A 470 0.52 1.74 -26.03
CA ALA A 470 -0.84 1.29 -25.71
C ALA A 470 -1.19 1.49 -24.23
N ILE A 471 -0.25 1.21 -23.33
CA ILE A 471 -0.40 1.42 -21.88
C ILE A 471 -0.52 2.91 -21.54
N LEU A 472 0.32 3.78 -22.14
CA LEU A 472 0.22 5.21 -21.95
C LEU A 472 -1.11 5.78 -22.48
N MET A 473 -1.64 5.24 -23.58
CA MET A 473 -2.99 5.59 -24.06
C MET A 473 -4.08 5.13 -23.09
N ALA A 474 -3.92 3.98 -22.42
CA ALA A 474 -4.84 3.55 -21.37
C ALA A 474 -4.79 4.49 -20.15
N ALA A 475 -3.59 4.95 -19.77
CA ALA A 475 -3.43 5.95 -18.73
C ALA A 475 -4.11 7.28 -19.11
N ALA A 476 -3.97 7.74 -20.36
CA ALA A 476 -4.64 8.95 -20.83
C ALA A 476 -6.16 8.82 -20.75
N ARG A 477 -6.72 7.67 -21.17
CA ARG A 477 -8.17 7.39 -21.03
C ARG A 477 -8.61 7.39 -19.57
N ALA A 478 -7.81 6.81 -18.67
CA ALA A 478 -8.13 6.78 -17.25
C ALA A 478 -8.18 8.19 -16.66
N ILE A 479 -7.20 9.03 -16.98
CA ILE A 479 -7.15 10.43 -16.53
C ILE A 479 -8.34 11.23 -17.11
N ASP A 480 -8.69 11.04 -18.38
CA ASP A 480 -9.85 11.67 -18.98
C ASP A 480 -11.15 11.24 -18.29
N THR A 481 -11.28 9.96 -17.96
CA THR A 481 -12.49 9.37 -17.36
C THR A 481 -12.64 9.74 -15.87
N PHE A 482 -11.56 9.68 -15.09
CA PHE A 482 -11.61 9.77 -13.62
C PHE A 482 -11.01 11.06 -13.04
N GLY A 483 -10.22 11.77 -13.81
CA GLY A 483 -9.51 12.97 -13.38
C GLY A 483 -8.01 12.77 -13.21
N PRO A 484 -7.29 13.90 -13.00
CA PRO A 484 -5.83 13.89 -12.89
C PRO A 484 -5.33 13.14 -11.64
N ASP A 485 -6.19 12.93 -10.65
CA ASP A 485 -5.83 12.23 -9.42
C ASP A 485 -5.83 10.70 -9.58
N ALA A 486 -6.37 10.15 -10.66
CA ALA A 486 -6.39 8.70 -10.92
C ALA A 486 -4.96 8.13 -11.11
N ILE A 487 -4.09 8.89 -11.79
CA ILE A 487 -2.68 8.55 -12.01
C ILE A 487 -1.86 9.82 -11.84
N ARG A 488 -1.03 9.89 -10.80
CA ARG A 488 -0.26 11.10 -10.45
C ARG A 488 1.24 10.96 -10.68
N THR A 489 1.75 9.73 -10.68
CA THR A 489 3.19 9.44 -10.67
C THR A 489 3.54 8.37 -11.68
N TYR A 490 4.71 8.55 -12.28
CA TYR A 490 5.39 7.56 -13.12
C TYR A 490 6.77 7.29 -12.53
N ILE A 491 6.93 6.16 -11.89
CA ILE A 491 8.16 5.75 -11.22
C ILE A 491 9.10 5.13 -12.25
N VAL A 492 10.33 5.64 -12.29
CA VAL A 492 11.40 5.15 -13.16
C VAL A 492 12.36 4.32 -12.32
N SER A 493 12.28 2.98 -12.45
CA SER A 493 13.21 2.06 -11.78
C SER A 493 14.59 2.15 -12.42
N LYS A 494 15.64 2.00 -11.63
CA LYS A 494 17.04 2.15 -12.03
C LYS A 494 17.33 3.50 -12.68
N THR A 495 16.88 4.58 -12.08
CA THR A 495 17.26 5.92 -12.53
C THR A 495 18.73 6.17 -12.25
N GLU A 496 19.51 6.36 -13.28
CA GLU A 496 20.95 6.65 -13.23
C GLU A 496 21.25 8.10 -13.63
N SER A 497 20.43 8.69 -14.51
CA SER A 497 20.68 9.97 -15.13
C SER A 497 19.40 10.81 -15.31
N PRO A 498 19.51 12.13 -15.54
CA PRO A 498 18.34 12.98 -15.81
C PRO A 498 17.65 12.67 -17.14
N SER A 499 18.35 12.11 -18.15
CA SER A 499 17.73 11.70 -19.42
C SER A 499 16.63 10.66 -19.20
N ASP A 500 16.80 9.70 -18.26
CA ASP A 500 15.81 8.66 -17.93
C ASP A 500 14.45 9.25 -17.56
N LEU A 501 14.45 10.43 -16.95
CA LEU A 501 13.24 11.14 -16.51
C LEU A 501 12.65 12.01 -17.62
N LEU A 502 13.49 12.62 -18.48
CA LEU A 502 13.01 13.36 -19.64
C LEU A 502 12.40 12.44 -20.70
N GLU A 503 12.89 11.22 -20.85
CA GLU A 503 12.30 10.18 -21.70
C GLU A 503 10.83 9.93 -21.33
N VAL A 504 10.51 9.90 -20.03
CA VAL A 504 9.11 9.76 -19.58
C VAL A 504 8.26 10.94 -20.08
N TYR A 505 8.71 12.17 -19.94
CA TYR A 505 7.95 13.32 -20.44
C TYR A 505 7.81 13.29 -21.96
N LEU A 506 8.80 12.77 -22.68
CA LEU A 506 8.72 12.58 -24.13
C LEU A 506 7.63 11.58 -24.51
N VAL A 507 7.59 10.41 -23.88
CA VAL A 507 6.55 9.42 -24.18
C VAL A 507 5.15 9.85 -23.69
N LEU A 508 5.05 10.64 -22.62
CA LEU A 508 3.80 11.28 -22.21
C LEU A 508 3.31 12.31 -23.23
N LYS A 509 4.22 13.04 -23.90
CA LYS A 509 3.88 13.94 -25.00
C LYS A 509 3.24 13.20 -26.16
N GLU A 510 3.74 12.01 -26.50
CA GLU A 510 3.24 11.21 -27.62
C GLU A 510 1.78 10.73 -27.45
N VAL A 511 1.25 10.77 -26.25
CA VAL A 511 -0.15 10.41 -25.94
C VAL A 511 -0.99 11.59 -25.46
N GLY A 512 -0.44 12.82 -25.55
CA GLY A 512 -1.16 14.05 -25.20
C GLY A 512 -1.27 14.35 -23.71
N LEU A 513 -0.53 13.65 -22.85
CA LEU A 513 -0.51 13.89 -21.39
C LEU A 513 0.49 14.99 -20.98
N PHE A 514 1.46 15.29 -21.83
CA PHE A 514 2.41 16.39 -21.64
C PHE A 514 2.33 17.37 -22.81
N ASP A 515 2.11 18.67 -22.50
CA ASP A 515 2.16 19.76 -23.47
C ASP A 515 3.36 20.67 -23.14
N PRO A 516 4.33 20.83 -24.06
CA PRO A 516 5.46 21.73 -23.87
C PRO A 516 5.09 23.19 -23.57
N ALA A 517 3.92 23.64 -23.98
CA ALA A 517 3.49 25.01 -23.72
C ALA A 517 2.91 25.23 -22.32
N THR A 518 2.46 24.17 -21.67
CA THR A 518 1.87 24.18 -20.32
C THR A 518 2.37 22.98 -19.50
N PRO A 519 3.70 22.84 -19.32
CA PRO A 519 4.27 21.67 -18.64
C PRO A 519 3.77 21.51 -17.22
N GLU A 520 3.39 22.61 -16.56
CA GLU A 520 2.81 22.64 -15.21
C GLU A 520 1.44 21.95 -15.12
N ALA A 521 0.73 21.82 -16.24
CA ALA A 521 -0.56 21.15 -16.31
C ALA A 521 -0.46 19.63 -16.50
N CYS A 522 0.74 19.07 -16.65
CA CYS A 522 0.92 17.62 -16.78
C CYS A 522 0.35 16.87 -15.57
N PRO A 523 -0.58 15.91 -15.76
CA PRO A 523 -1.17 15.18 -14.64
C PRO A 523 -0.21 14.19 -14.00
N ILE A 524 0.87 13.79 -14.68
CA ILE A 524 1.82 12.77 -14.23
C ILE A 524 3.20 13.39 -13.99
N GLN A 525 3.78 13.16 -12.83
CA GLN A 525 5.16 13.52 -12.51
C GLN A 525 6.08 12.30 -12.68
N ALA A 526 7.20 12.47 -13.37
CA ALA A 526 8.27 11.48 -13.37
C ALA A 526 8.95 11.44 -11.99
N VAL A 527 9.05 10.26 -11.42
CA VAL A 527 9.57 10.00 -10.08
C VAL A 527 10.79 9.08 -10.20
N PRO A 528 12.01 9.60 -9.96
CA PRO A 528 13.19 8.74 -9.95
C PRO A 528 13.14 7.75 -8.81
N LEU A 529 13.54 6.51 -9.05
CA LEU A 529 13.78 5.49 -8.03
C LEU A 529 15.27 5.13 -8.02
N PHE A 530 15.92 5.44 -6.91
CA PHE A 530 17.32 5.11 -6.66
C PHE A 530 17.41 3.82 -5.84
N GLU A 531 17.99 2.77 -6.43
CA GLU A 531 17.92 1.40 -5.89
C GLU A 531 19.25 0.89 -5.36
N THR A 532 20.39 1.20 -5.98
CA THR A 532 21.72 0.74 -5.55
C THR A 532 22.40 1.78 -4.64
N ILE A 533 23.49 1.38 -4.00
CA ILE A 533 24.32 2.31 -3.23
C ILE A 533 24.87 3.42 -4.12
N THR A 534 25.31 3.09 -5.33
CA THR A 534 25.82 4.05 -6.32
C THR A 534 24.73 5.04 -6.74
N ASP A 535 23.51 4.57 -6.99
CA ASP A 535 22.38 5.44 -7.36
C ASP A 535 22.03 6.40 -6.23
N LEU A 536 21.99 5.91 -4.98
CA LEU A 536 21.74 6.75 -3.81
C LEU A 536 22.79 7.85 -3.64
N GLN A 537 24.05 7.55 -3.92
CA GLN A 537 25.14 8.53 -3.89
C GLN A 537 25.05 9.56 -5.04
N ALA A 538 24.59 9.13 -6.22
CA ALA A 538 24.37 10.00 -7.37
C ALA A 538 23.06 10.80 -7.33
N ALA A 539 22.07 10.36 -6.52
CA ALA A 539 20.71 10.90 -6.49
C ALA A 539 20.63 12.44 -6.35
N PRO A 540 21.42 13.10 -5.48
CA PRO A 540 21.38 14.57 -5.36
C PRO A 540 21.80 15.29 -6.64
N ALA A 541 22.82 14.77 -7.34
CA ALA A 541 23.30 15.35 -8.60
C ALA A 541 22.27 15.17 -9.73
N THR A 542 21.67 13.99 -9.83
CA THR A 542 20.61 13.68 -10.79
C THR A 542 19.37 14.56 -10.56
N LEU A 543 18.91 14.70 -9.30
CA LEU A 543 17.80 15.59 -8.98
C LEU A 543 18.12 17.05 -9.28
N LYS A 544 19.32 17.52 -8.97
CA LYS A 544 19.76 18.89 -9.27
C LYS A 544 19.76 19.16 -10.78
N ALA A 545 20.21 18.21 -11.58
CA ALA A 545 20.19 18.31 -13.03
C ALA A 545 18.75 18.32 -13.57
N LEU A 546 17.87 17.48 -13.05
CA LEU A 546 16.44 17.48 -13.40
C LEU A 546 15.78 18.82 -13.05
N MET A 547 16.04 19.38 -11.88
CA MET A 547 15.48 20.67 -11.46
C MET A 547 16.09 21.87 -12.21
N ALA A 548 17.15 21.67 -12.96
CA ALA A 548 17.65 22.67 -13.90
C ALA A 548 16.87 22.69 -15.23
N GLU A 549 16.06 21.65 -15.51
CA GLU A 549 15.24 21.60 -16.71
C GLU A 549 13.93 22.38 -16.51
N PRO A 550 13.55 23.27 -17.46
CA PRO A 550 12.41 24.18 -17.30
C PRO A 550 11.07 23.45 -17.06
N ALA A 551 10.79 22.39 -17.81
CA ALA A 551 9.51 21.70 -17.76
C ALA A 551 9.31 20.89 -16.46
N PRO A 552 10.26 20.02 -16.03
CA PRO A 552 10.16 19.35 -14.71
C PRO A 552 10.07 20.33 -13.55
N LEU A 553 10.85 21.43 -13.58
CA LEU A 553 10.80 22.45 -12.53
C LEU A 553 9.46 23.19 -12.49
N ALA A 554 8.87 23.53 -13.64
CA ALA A 554 7.55 24.17 -13.72
C ALA A 554 6.47 23.25 -13.12
N LEU A 555 6.49 21.97 -13.46
CA LEU A 555 5.57 20.98 -12.90
C LEU A 555 5.77 20.80 -11.37
N ALA A 556 7.02 20.67 -10.92
CA ALA A 556 7.32 20.52 -9.50
C ALA A 556 6.87 21.75 -8.69
N ARG A 557 7.02 22.96 -9.23
CA ARG A 557 6.53 24.21 -8.62
C ARG A 557 5.00 24.28 -8.58
N ALA A 558 4.32 23.90 -9.66
CA ALA A 558 2.86 23.85 -9.70
C ALA A 558 2.29 22.86 -8.66
N ARG A 559 2.95 21.74 -8.46
CA ARG A 559 2.60 20.76 -7.43
C ARG A 559 3.09 21.12 -6.03
N GLY A 560 3.99 22.10 -5.91
CA GLY A 560 4.68 22.46 -4.69
C GLY A 560 5.70 21.42 -4.21
N VAL A 561 5.93 20.34 -4.95
CA VAL A 561 6.75 19.21 -4.51
C VAL A 561 7.33 18.43 -5.70
N GLN A 562 8.58 17.96 -5.54
CA GLN A 562 9.15 16.88 -6.35
C GLN A 562 9.14 15.58 -5.52
N GLU A 563 8.58 14.53 -6.08
CA GLU A 563 8.62 13.20 -5.49
C GLU A 563 9.88 12.44 -5.93
N VAL A 564 10.49 11.73 -4.98
CA VAL A 564 11.65 10.86 -5.20
C VAL A 564 11.44 9.56 -4.44
N MET A 565 11.59 8.43 -5.10
CA MET A 565 11.51 7.12 -4.48
C MET A 565 12.91 6.62 -4.13
N ILE A 566 13.04 6.03 -2.95
CA ILE A 566 14.28 5.44 -2.44
C ILE A 566 14.07 3.95 -2.13
N GLY A 567 15.00 3.12 -2.67
CA GLY A 567 14.94 1.66 -2.57
C GLY A 567 15.69 1.13 -1.36
N TYR A 568 15.04 0.25 -0.60
CA TYR A 568 15.61 -0.35 0.61
C TYR A 568 16.16 -1.76 0.36
N SER A 569 15.41 -2.61 -0.32
CA SER A 569 15.76 -4.03 -0.50
C SER A 569 16.95 -4.21 -1.41
N ASP A 570 16.97 -3.49 -2.52
CA ASP A 570 18.04 -3.58 -3.51
C ASP A 570 19.33 -2.96 -2.98
N SER A 571 19.29 -1.83 -2.28
CA SER A 571 20.45 -1.24 -1.63
C SER A 571 21.01 -2.12 -0.50
N ASN A 572 20.16 -2.82 0.27
CA ASN A 572 20.60 -3.80 1.25
C ASN A 572 21.32 -4.98 0.61
N LYS A 573 20.80 -5.49 -0.51
CA LYS A 573 21.41 -6.57 -1.29
C LYS A 573 22.76 -6.13 -1.89
N ASP A 574 22.85 -4.89 -2.35
CA ASP A 574 24.07 -4.33 -2.96
C ASP A 574 25.19 -4.05 -1.94
N GLY A 575 24.87 -3.40 -0.82
CA GLY A 575 25.89 -2.83 0.06
C GLY A 575 25.86 -3.25 1.52
N SER A 576 24.99 -4.15 1.96
CA SER A 576 24.70 -4.50 3.35
C SER A 576 23.67 -3.60 4.06
N TYR A 577 23.19 -4.05 5.19
CA TYR A 577 22.20 -3.31 6.00
C TYR A 577 22.72 -1.96 6.51
N LEU A 578 23.95 -1.95 7.09
CA LEU A 578 24.52 -0.73 7.66
C LEU A 578 24.75 0.32 6.58
N THR A 579 25.36 -0.09 5.47
CA THR A 579 25.63 0.81 4.34
C THR A 579 24.35 1.34 3.72
N SER A 580 23.38 0.48 3.45
CA SER A 580 22.07 0.90 2.92
C SER A 580 21.39 1.91 3.83
N THR A 581 21.34 1.63 5.14
CA THR A 581 20.69 2.53 6.12
C THR A 581 21.39 3.90 6.18
N TRP A 582 22.72 3.90 6.12
CA TRP A 582 23.50 5.13 6.15
C TRP A 582 23.33 5.95 4.88
N GLU A 583 23.46 5.31 3.71
CA GLU A 583 23.33 5.99 2.41
C GLU A 583 21.91 6.51 2.17
N LEU A 584 20.88 5.78 2.58
CA LEU A 584 19.50 6.26 2.54
C LEU A 584 19.30 7.52 3.40
N ASN A 585 19.88 7.57 4.59
CA ASN A 585 19.82 8.75 5.45
C ASN A 585 20.57 9.92 4.83
N HIS A 586 21.76 9.67 4.29
CA HIS A 586 22.60 10.69 3.66
C HIS A 586 21.95 11.25 2.39
N ALA A 587 21.50 10.39 1.49
CA ALA A 587 20.79 10.77 0.26
C ALA A 587 19.51 11.57 0.55
N SER A 588 18.70 11.13 1.54
CA SER A 588 17.48 11.86 1.91
C SER A 588 17.74 13.30 2.34
N ARG A 589 18.81 13.55 3.10
CA ARG A 589 19.22 14.92 3.49
C ARG A 589 19.66 15.76 2.30
N ALA A 590 20.51 15.19 1.46
CA ALA A 590 21.03 15.90 0.30
C ALA A 590 19.93 16.19 -0.73
N LEU A 591 19.01 15.25 -0.97
CA LEU A 591 17.83 15.46 -1.83
C LEU A 591 16.92 16.57 -1.31
N ARG A 592 16.69 16.63 0.02
CA ARG A 592 15.95 17.73 0.66
C ARG A 592 16.61 19.08 0.37
N ASP A 593 17.92 19.16 0.50
CA ASP A 593 18.64 20.42 0.31
C ASP A 593 18.60 20.86 -1.15
N VAL A 594 18.72 19.94 -2.11
CA VAL A 594 18.55 20.20 -3.55
C VAL A 594 17.12 20.69 -3.87
N ALA A 595 16.08 20.05 -3.32
CA ALA A 595 14.70 20.47 -3.55
C ALA A 595 14.46 21.91 -3.01
N ARG A 596 15.00 22.22 -1.82
CA ARG A 596 14.93 23.57 -1.24
C ARG A 596 15.68 24.61 -2.08
N GLU A 597 16.85 24.28 -2.62
CA GLU A 597 17.59 25.16 -3.56
C GLU A 597 16.75 25.46 -4.80
N ALA A 598 15.99 24.51 -5.31
CA ALA A 598 15.08 24.67 -6.44
C ALA A 598 13.77 25.41 -6.10
N GLY A 599 13.51 25.68 -4.82
CA GLY A 599 12.29 26.33 -4.33
C GLY A 599 11.05 25.44 -4.37
N VAL A 600 11.24 24.11 -4.20
CA VAL A 600 10.16 23.12 -4.13
C VAL A 600 10.29 22.27 -2.86
N GLY A 601 9.17 21.67 -2.41
CA GLY A 601 9.20 20.65 -1.37
C GLY A 601 9.77 19.33 -1.89
N LEU A 602 10.25 18.49 -0.97
CA LEU A 602 10.59 17.09 -1.26
C LEU A 602 9.49 16.17 -0.71
N GLN A 603 9.04 15.21 -1.50
CA GLN A 603 8.23 14.10 -1.04
C GLN A 603 9.00 12.80 -1.23
N LEU A 604 9.38 12.15 -0.13
CA LEU A 604 10.02 10.84 -0.22
C LEU A 604 8.95 9.74 -0.31
N PHE A 605 9.18 8.86 -1.27
CA PHE A 605 8.45 7.61 -1.41
C PHE A 605 9.35 6.46 -0.97
N HIS A 606 9.02 5.86 0.16
CA HIS A 606 9.83 4.82 0.78
C HIS A 606 9.43 3.44 0.23
N GLY A 607 10.29 2.84 -0.58
CA GLY A 607 10.21 1.46 -1.01
C GLY A 607 10.63 0.52 0.11
N ARG A 608 9.75 0.32 1.10
CA ARG A 608 10.05 -0.53 2.26
C ARG A 608 10.23 -2.00 1.85
N GLY A 609 11.44 -2.36 1.47
CA GLY A 609 11.86 -3.73 1.33
C GLY A 609 12.61 -4.18 2.59
N GLY A 610 11.95 -4.80 3.53
CA GLY A 610 12.59 -5.73 4.44
C GLY A 610 13.16 -5.25 5.78
N ALA A 611 13.62 -4.01 5.97
CA ALA A 611 14.33 -3.69 7.21
C ALA A 611 13.52 -2.93 8.27
N VAL A 612 12.62 -2.03 7.89
CA VAL A 612 11.91 -1.14 8.84
C VAL A 612 10.40 -1.40 8.91
N GLY A 613 9.87 -2.32 8.17
CA GLY A 613 8.44 -2.66 8.16
C GLY A 613 8.16 -4.15 8.04
N ARG A 614 9.18 -4.97 7.81
CA ARG A 614 9.08 -6.43 7.83
C ARG A 614 9.36 -6.94 9.25
N GLY A 615 8.57 -7.90 9.70
CA GLY A 615 8.76 -8.51 11.01
C GLY A 615 8.21 -7.69 12.18
N GLY A 616 7.24 -6.79 11.97
CA GLY A 616 6.50 -6.14 13.05
C GLY A 616 7.04 -4.79 13.52
N GLY A 617 7.97 -4.17 12.78
CA GLY A 617 8.40 -2.81 13.06
C GLY A 617 7.26 -1.80 12.87
N SER A 618 7.05 -0.91 13.84
CA SER A 618 6.02 0.13 13.80
C SER A 618 6.29 1.11 12.65
N SER A 619 5.26 1.41 11.88
CA SER A 619 5.31 2.47 10.85
C SER A 619 5.70 3.81 11.47
N PHE A 620 5.24 4.09 12.69
CA PHE A 620 5.59 5.25 13.50
C PHE A 620 7.11 5.40 13.67
N ALA A 621 7.77 4.35 14.20
CA ALA A 621 9.22 4.39 14.44
C ALA A 621 10.02 4.65 13.15
N GLY A 622 9.59 4.04 12.05
CA GLY A 622 10.22 4.25 10.74
C GLY A 622 10.08 5.68 10.22
N VAL A 623 8.96 6.34 10.47
CA VAL A 623 8.72 7.73 10.07
C VAL A 623 9.49 8.70 10.97
N VAL A 624 9.43 8.51 12.29
CA VAL A 624 10.13 9.39 13.25
C VAL A 624 11.65 9.31 13.12
N ALA A 625 12.18 8.17 12.65
CA ALA A 625 13.62 7.99 12.39
C ALA A 625 14.11 8.68 11.11
N GLN A 626 13.22 9.25 10.28
CA GLN A 626 13.63 9.94 9.07
C GLN A 626 14.43 11.22 9.39
N PRO A 627 15.39 11.60 8.53
CA PRO A 627 16.14 12.83 8.70
C PRO A 627 15.22 14.05 8.78
N ARG A 628 15.62 15.01 9.58
CA ARG A 628 14.84 16.23 9.79
C ARG A 628 14.56 16.97 8.47
N GLY A 629 13.29 17.41 8.29
CA GLY A 629 12.84 18.16 7.12
C GLY A 629 12.73 17.31 5.85
N THR A 630 12.74 15.98 5.97
CA THR A 630 12.42 15.08 4.85
C THR A 630 10.99 14.54 4.94
N VAL A 631 10.32 14.80 6.08
CA VAL A 631 8.89 14.54 6.30
C VAL A 631 8.26 15.88 6.71
N GLU A 632 7.65 16.56 5.77
CA GLU A 632 6.98 17.86 5.98
C GLU A 632 5.47 17.71 5.72
N GLY A 633 4.79 16.93 6.56
CA GLY A 633 3.38 16.56 6.38
C GLY A 633 3.14 15.53 5.27
N ARG A 634 4.19 15.07 4.60
CA ARG A 634 4.08 14.23 3.42
C ARG A 634 4.96 13.00 3.53
N ILE A 635 4.38 11.86 3.23
CA ILE A 635 5.11 10.59 3.09
C ILE A 635 4.33 9.62 2.21
N ARG A 636 5.02 8.88 1.37
CA ARG A 636 4.48 7.71 0.69
C ARG A 636 5.28 6.48 1.11
N VAL A 637 4.58 5.39 1.37
CA VAL A 637 5.19 4.14 1.87
C VAL A 637 4.58 2.96 1.13
N THR A 638 5.41 2.12 0.51
CA THR A 638 4.92 0.86 -0.04
C THR A 638 4.52 -0.10 1.09
N GLU A 639 3.32 -0.63 0.99
CA GLU A 639 2.85 -1.75 1.81
C GLU A 639 2.85 -2.99 0.93
N GLN A 640 3.70 -3.95 1.27
CA GLN A 640 3.88 -5.16 0.47
C GLN A 640 2.76 -6.15 0.74
N GLY A 641 2.41 -6.95 -0.27
CA GLY A 641 1.25 -7.84 -0.23
C GLY A 641 1.20 -8.75 0.99
N GLU A 642 2.36 -9.25 1.46
CA GLU A 642 2.44 -10.12 2.63
C GLU A 642 2.12 -9.44 3.98
N VAL A 643 2.16 -8.10 4.04
CA VAL A 643 1.85 -7.35 5.27
C VAL A 643 0.49 -6.67 5.25
N ILE A 644 -0.15 -6.56 4.09
CA ILE A 644 -1.44 -5.86 3.94
C ILE A 644 -2.50 -6.47 4.86
N ALA A 645 -2.65 -7.79 4.86
CA ALA A 645 -3.64 -8.44 5.70
C ALA A 645 -3.39 -8.25 7.21
N ASN A 646 -2.12 -8.17 7.62
CA ASN A 646 -1.77 -7.95 9.03
C ASN A 646 -2.02 -6.51 9.49
N LYS A 647 -1.82 -5.54 8.60
CA LYS A 647 -2.00 -4.11 8.91
C LYS A 647 -3.41 -3.61 8.63
N TYR A 648 -4.05 -4.16 7.60
CA TYR A 648 -5.30 -3.65 7.04
C TYR A 648 -6.34 -4.74 6.80
N GLY A 649 -6.24 -5.88 7.50
CA GLY A 649 -7.20 -6.99 7.37
C GLY A 649 -8.54 -6.75 8.05
N GLU A 650 -8.65 -5.71 8.89
CA GLU A 650 -9.84 -5.36 9.67
C GLU A 650 -9.86 -3.83 9.90
N PRO A 651 -11.04 -3.15 9.86
CA PRO A 651 -11.13 -1.69 10.01
C PRO A 651 -10.47 -1.14 11.27
N GLY A 652 -10.65 -1.79 12.43
CA GLY A 652 -10.04 -1.34 13.70
C GLY A 652 -8.51 -1.47 13.72
N VAL A 653 -7.95 -2.49 13.07
CA VAL A 653 -6.50 -2.66 12.92
C VAL A 653 -5.94 -1.62 11.95
N ALA A 654 -6.63 -1.44 10.82
CA ALA A 654 -6.29 -0.43 9.82
C ALA A 654 -6.24 0.96 10.43
N ARG A 655 -7.27 1.35 11.18
CA ARG A 655 -7.33 2.66 11.85
C ARG A 655 -6.13 2.89 12.77
N ARG A 656 -5.75 1.91 13.60
CA ARG A 656 -4.56 2.02 14.46
C ARG A 656 -3.28 2.21 13.68
N ASN A 657 -3.09 1.47 12.58
CA ASN A 657 -1.90 1.62 11.74
C ASN A 657 -1.88 2.98 11.04
N LEU A 658 -3.04 3.51 10.62
CA LEU A 658 -3.17 4.84 10.04
C LEU A 658 -2.92 5.94 11.11
N ASP A 659 -3.43 5.76 12.33
CA ASP A 659 -3.16 6.65 13.47
C ASP A 659 -1.67 6.69 13.81
N ALA A 660 -1.01 5.53 13.88
CA ALA A 660 0.43 5.44 14.12
C ALA A 660 1.26 6.10 13.00
N LEU A 661 0.86 5.90 11.74
CA LEU A 661 1.51 6.53 10.60
C LEU A 661 1.33 8.06 10.63
N THR A 662 0.12 8.53 10.87
CA THR A 662 -0.19 9.97 10.96
C THR A 662 0.52 10.63 12.15
N SER A 663 0.52 9.99 13.32
CA SER A 663 1.24 10.46 14.52
C SER A 663 2.74 10.59 14.25
N GLY A 664 3.33 9.59 13.56
CA GLY A 664 4.73 9.64 13.12
C GLY A 664 5.02 10.82 12.20
N VAL A 665 4.15 11.07 11.21
CA VAL A 665 4.29 12.19 10.26
C VAL A 665 4.21 13.53 10.98
N VAL A 666 3.21 13.71 11.84
CA VAL A 666 3.02 14.97 12.59
C VAL A 666 4.23 15.25 13.49
N LEU A 667 4.72 14.24 14.23
CA LEU A 667 5.91 14.37 15.07
C LEU A 667 7.18 14.66 14.27
N ALA A 668 7.45 13.89 13.21
CA ALA A 668 8.64 14.09 12.36
C ALA A 668 8.67 15.47 11.70
N SER A 669 7.47 16.04 11.40
CA SER A 669 7.32 17.34 10.76
C SER A 669 7.49 18.52 11.73
N LEU A 670 7.01 18.40 12.95
CA LEU A 670 6.83 19.55 13.87
C LEU A 670 7.73 19.51 15.11
N ARG A 671 8.36 18.37 15.40
CA ARG A 671 9.24 18.21 16.57
C ARG A 671 10.38 19.22 16.53
N LYS A 672 10.55 19.96 17.64
CA LYS A 672 11.68 20.87 17.86
C LYS A 672 12.83 20.07 18.47
N GLU A 673 13.82 19.73 17.69
CA GLU A 673 15.09 19.18 18.22
C GLU A 673 16.08 20.31 18.48
N SER A 674 16.68 20.32 19.67
CA SER A 674 17.74 21.22 20.03
C SER A 674 19.11 20.58 19.75
N GLY A 675 19.88 21.12 18.81
CA GLY A 675 21.26 20.74 18.54
C GLY A 675 21.45 19.81 17.33
N GLU A 676 22.70 19.49 17.06
CA GLU A 676 23.10 18.54 16.01
C GLU A 676 22.73 17.12 16.39
N GLY A 677 22.06 16.40 15.48
CA GLY A 677 21.72 15.00 15.66
C GLY A 677 22.95 14.07 15.69
N PRO A 678 22.80 12.80 16.16
CA PRO A 678 23.91 11.85 16.18
C PRO A 678 24.59 11.66 14.81
N ALA A 679 23.82 11.66 13.73
CA ALA A 679 24.33 11.51 12.36
C ALA A 679 25.18 12.72 11.92
N GLU A 680 24.89 13.90 12.38
CA GLU A 680 25.68 15.10 12.10
C GLU A 680 26.96 15.12 12.93
N ARG A 681 26.89 14.77 14.21
CA ARG A 681 28.05 14.72 15.12
C ARG A 681 29.04 13.61 14.78
N HIS A 682 28.56 12.47 14.31
CA HIS A 682 29.37 11.27 14.11
C HIS A 682 29.44 10.81 12.64
N GLY A 683 28.99 11.64 11.70
CA GLY A 683 28.86 11.31 10.28
C GLY A 683 30.11 10.70 9.67
N ALA A 684 31.28 11.33 9.89
CA ALA A 684 32.55 10.83 9.36
C ALA A 684 32.93 9.44 9.92
N LEU A 685 32.60 9.13 11.19
CA LEU A 685 32.83 7.82 11.77
C LEU A 685 31.87 6.79 11.18
N ILE A 686 30.59 7.15 11.05
CA ILE A 686 29.56 6.24 10.49
C ILE A 686 29.86 5.95 9.02
N SER A 687 30.30 6.94 8.23
CA SER A 687 30.73 6.70 6.83
C SER A 687 31.86 5.69 6.74
N ARG A 688 32.90 5.81 7.59
CA ARG A 688 34.00 4.82 7.62
C ARG A 688 33.52 3.42 8.02
N LEU A 689 32.58 3.32 8.96
CA LEU A 689 31.98 2.03 9.34
C LEU A 689 31.14 1.45 8.19
N SER A 690 30.39 2.31 7.48
CA SER A 690 29.61 1.96 6.30
C SER A 690 30.50 1.40 5.20
N ASP A 691 31.61 2.09 4.87
CA ASP A 691 32.58 1.64 3.86
C ASP A 691 33.18 0.28 4.23
N ALA A 692 33.58 0.12 5.47
CA ALA A 692 34.13 -1.16 5.95
C ALA A 692 33.09 -2.29 5.92
N SER A 693 31.85 -2.00 6.27
CA SER A 693 30.74 -2.96 6.20
C SER A 693 30.43 -3.38 4.75
N MET A 694 30.41 -2.41 3.83
CA MET A 694 30.21 -2.67 2.42
C MET A 694 31.30 -3.56 1.84
N GLN A 695 32.57 -3.25 2.14
CA GLN A 695 33.71 -4.03 1.70
C GLN A 695 33.65 -5.49 2.23
N ALA A 696 33.38 -5.67 3.53
CA ALA A 696 33.29 -7.00 4.13
C ALA A 696 32.11 -7.79 3.54
N TYR A 697 30.96 -7.17 3.36
CA TYR A 697 29.78 -7.80 2.75
C TYR A 697 30.03 -8.19 1.30
N ARG A 698 30.59 -7.31 0.48
CA ARG A 698 30.87 -7.58 -0.94
C ARG A 698 31.94 -8.63 -1.10
N ALA A 699 32.99 -8.62 -0.27
CA ALA A 699 34.01 -9.66 -0.26
C ALA A 699 33.41 -11.06 -0.01
N LEU A 700 32.44 -11.16 0.93
CA LEU A 700 31.75 -12.43 1.20
C LEU A 700 30.82 -12.81 0.05
N VAL A 701 29.91 -11.92 -0.34
CA VAL A 701 28.76 -12.26 -1.20
C VAL A 701 29.12 -12.27 -2.68
N TYR A 702 29.90 -11.30 -3.14
CA TYR A 702 30.18 -11.10 -4.57
C TYR A 702 31.56 -11.59 -4.99
N GLU A 703 32.54 -11.60 -4.08
CA GLU A 703 33.95 -11.86 -4.43
C GLU A 703 34.41 -13.27 -3.98
N THR A 704 33.67 -13.93 -3.05
CA THR A 704 34.03 -15.29 -2.61
C THR A 704 33.68 -16.31 -3.70
N PRO A 705 34.67 -17.03 -4.29
CA PRO A 705 34.39 -18.05 -5.27
C PRO A 705 33.50 -19.16 -4.71
N GLY A 706 32.46 -19.55 -5.46
CA GLY A 706 31.51 -20.59 -5.05
C GLY A 706 30.43 -20.17 -4.06
N PHE A 707 30.38 -18.88 -3.63
CA PHE A 707 29.33 -18.40 -2.72
C PHE A 707 27.94 -18.60 -3.31
N ILE A 708 27.72 -18.29 -4.58
CA ILE A 708 26.42 -18.45 -5.22
C ILE A 708 25.97 -19.91 -5.28
N ASP A 709 26.90 -20.84 -5.52
CA ASP A 709 26.60 -22.26 -5.55
C ASP A 709 26.24 -22.77 -4.16
N TYR A 710 27.01 -22.35 -3.13
CA TYR A 710 26.65 -22.59 -1.73
C TYR A 710 25.27 -22.04 -1.39
N PHE A 711 25.01 -20.77 -1.71
CA PHE A 711 23.74 -20.11 -1.41
C PHE A 711 22.54 -20.84 -2.03
N ARG A 712 22.69 -21.29 -3.27
CA ARG A 712 21.66 -22.06 -3.97
C ARG A 712 21.47 -23.47 -3.41
N ALA A 713 22.54 -24.11 -2.95
CA ALA A 713 22.47 -25.45 -2.39
C ALA A 713 22.01 -25.47 -0.93
N ALA A 714 22.33 -24.42 -0.16
CA ALA A 714 22.07 -24.34 1.29
C ALA A 714 20.77 -23.63 1.64
N THR A 715 20.07 -23.02 0.65
CA THR A 715 18.85 -22.25 0.89
C THR A 715 17.71 -22.70 -0.03
N PRO A 716 16.44 -22.45 0.33
CA PRO A 716 15.30 -22.81 -0.50
C PRO A 716 15.04 -21.84 -1.66
N ILE A 717 16.05 -21.18 -2.23
CA ILE A 717 15.86 -20.18 -3.27
C ILE A 717 15.27 -20.76 -4.57
N SER A 718 15.61 -22.01 -4.90
CA SER A 718 15.02 -22.72 -6.03
C SER A 718 13.55 -23.03 -5.80
N GLU A 719 13.20 -23.48 -4.61
CA GLU A 719 11.83 -23.81 -4.20
C GLU A 719 10.96 -22.56 -4.09
N LEU A 720 11.54 -21.42 -3.68
CA LEU A 720 10.84 -20.13 -3.66
C LEU A 720 10.38 -19.72 -5.07
N SER A 721 11.11 -20.09 -6.12
CA SER A 721 10.70 -19.81 -7.49
C SER A 721 9.47 -20.62 -7.93
N GLU A 722 9.21 -21.76 -7.29
CA GLU A 722 8.06 -22.62 -7.53
C GLU A 722 6.83 -22.21 -6.70
N LEU A 723 7.04 -21.40 -5.65
CA LEU A 723 5.95 -20.83 -4.89
C LEU A 723 5.18 -19.80 -5.75
N LYS A 724 3.92 -20.10 -6.00
CA LYS A 724 3.02 -19.30 -6.83
C LYS A 724 2.45 -18.12 -6.02
N ILE A 725 3.35 -17.24 -5.53
CA ILE A 725 3.04 -16.14 -4.60
C ILE A 725 2.86 -14.78 -5.29
N GLY A 726 2.89 -14.73 -6.61
CA GLY A 726 2.69 -13.51 -7.38
C GLY A 726 2.55 -13.78 -8.87
N SER A 727 2.04 -12.80 -9.61
CA SER A 727 1.93 -12.84 -11.07
C SER A 727 3.28 -12.65 -11.78
N ARG A 728 4.29 -12.16 -11.07
CA ARG A 728 5.63 -11.89 -11.60
C ARG A 728 6.51 -13.13 -11.64
N PRO A 729 7.40 -13.27 -12.64
CA PRO A 729 8.46 -14.27 -12.60
C PRO A 729 9.38 -14.09 -11.38
N ALA A 730 9.88 -15.17 -10.81
CA ALA A 730 10.78 -15.15 -9.65
C ALA A 730 12.16 -14.53 -9.93
N SER A 731 12.61 -14.54 -11.20
CA SER A 731 13.86 -13.93 -11.66
C SER A 731 13.60 -12.99 -12.83
N ARG A 732 14.40 -11.92 -12.94
CA ARG A 732 14.36 -10.99 -14.09
C ARG A 732 14.95 -11.60 -15.37
N SER A 733 15.88 -12.54 -15.22
CA SER A 733 16.55 -13.24 -16.32
C SER A 733 16.87 -14.68 -15.95
N ALA A 734 17.30 -15.51 -16.93
CA ALA A 734 17.81 -16.86 -16.70
C ALA A 734 19.22 -16.88 -16.07
N SER A 735 19.75 -15.76 -15.65
CA SER A 735 21.06 -15.60 -15.04
C SER A 735 21.16 -16.28 -13.68
N THR A 736 22.36 -16.74 -13.35
CA THR A 736 22.70 -17.26 -12.02
C THR A 736 23.33 -16.21 -11.09
N ARG A 737 23.55 -14.99 -11.57
CA ARG A 737 24.23 -13.93 -10.83
C ARG A 737 23.36 -13.41 -9.69
N ILE A 738 24.01 -12.97 -8.61
CA ILE A 738 23.32 -12.40 -7.42
C ILE A 738 22.62 -11.08 -7.77
N GLU A 739 23.23 -10.28 -8.63
CA GLU A 739 22.70 -8.98 -9.07
C GLU A 739 21.33 -9.15 -9.73
N ASP A 740 21.11 -10.22 -10.49
CA ASP A 740 19.89 -10.51 -11.22
C ASP A 740 18.80 -11.15 -10.36
N LEU A 741 19.13 -11.59 -9.14
CA LEU A 741 18.15 -12.09 -8.19
C LEU A 741 17.27 -10.93 -7.69
N ARG A 742 15.98 -11.15 -7.65
CA ARG A 742 15.06 -10.19 -7.03
C ARG A 742 15.33 -10.09 -5.53
N ALA A 743 15.19 -8.88 -4.99
CA ALA A 743 15.51 -8.61 -3.59
C ALA A 743 14.70 -9.46 -2.60
N ILE A 744 13.44 -9.80 -2.91
CA ILE A 744 12.59 -10.57 -2.00
C ILE A 744 13.01 -12.03 -1.90
N PRO A 745 13.17 -12.81 -2.99
CA PRO A 745 13.75 -14.15 -2.93
C PRO A 745 15.13 -14.16 -2.26
N TRP A 746 15.97 -13.14 -2.50
CA TRP A 746 17.24 -12.95 -1.82
C TRP A 746 17.07 -12.87 -0.32
N VAL A 747 16.23 -11.95 0.18
CA VAL A 747 16.06 -11.72 1.63
C VAL A 747 15.49 -12.95 2.34
N PHE A 748 14.51 -13.63 1.76
CA PHE A 748 13.97 -14.88 2.34
C PHE A 748 15.01 -15.99 2.41
N SER A 749 15.82 -16.15 1.37
CA SER A 749 16.86 -17.18 1.33
C SER A 749 18.05 -16.81 2.20
N TRP A 750 18.43 -15.53 2.28
CA TRP A 750 19.53 -15.04 3.10
C TRP A 750 19.38 -15.43 4.57
N SER A 751 18.18 -15.31 5.13
CA SER A 751 17.91 -15.69 6.52
C SER A 751 18.11 -17.19 6.80
N GLN A 752 18.16 -18.02 5.75
CA GLN A 752 18.36 -19.47 5.82
C GLN A 752 19.79 -19.89 5.46
N SER A 753 20.63 -18.96 5.02
CA SER A 753 21.95 -19.27 4.43
C SER A 753 22.93 -19.91 5.42
N ARG A 754 22.78 -19.65 6.72
CA ARG A 754 23.68 -20.20 7.77
C ARG A 754 25.17 -19.82 7.58
N VAL A 755 25.43 -18.65 7.00
CA VAL A 755 26.77 -18.10 6.82
C VAL A 755 27.31 -17.56 8.14
#